data_f79b85b84064be2d69333b75e4d08f11
#
_entry.id   f79b85b84064be2d69333b75e4d08f11
#
_cell.length_a   1.000
_cell.length_b   1.000
_cell.length_c   1.000
_cell.angle_alpha   90.00
_cell.angle_beta   90.00
_cell.angle_gamma   90.00
#
_symmetry.space_group_name_H-M   'P 1'
#
loop_
_entity.id
_entity.type
_entity.pdbx_description
1 polymer ?
#
loop_
_entity_poly.entity_id
_entity_poly.type
_entity_poly.pdbx_seq_one_letter_code
_entity_poly.pdbx_strand_id
1 'polypeptide(L)'
;MEVGFRVSVVIERDASYPADIGLPDLFSRWFESRGWAPRPHQLALVDLARKGKSALLIAPTGGGKTLAGFLPSLIELTERRLAGQDLAHKKGQGELHTLYISPLKALATDIRRNLEQPIAEMKLPVRAESRTGDTPQSRRLRQRERPPDMLMTTPESLALLLSYLDAAKFFASLKCVIIDELHAFATSKRGHHLALCLARLAALAPQARFVGLSATVADPPALADFLKLRDHETVQIVTGEPGAPPAVSILDVRERIPWGGHMGRHAVPEIYNVIRQHKTSIVFVNTRAQAELAFDALWRINDENLSIGLHHGSLAVEQRRKVEAAMAAGKLRAVVATSSLDLGIDWGDVDLVVQMGAPKGVSRLMQRIGRANHRLDEQSRAMIAPANRFEVLESLAALEAVEARELDGDPPRPPCLDVLAQHIVGTACAQPIDREAFFHEVRRAQPYRDLSRQDFDDTFDFVATGGYALAAYDRWHRLKKLPDGRWMLASPLVAKQFRMNVGTIVELPLLKVRLRRGPVLGEVEEAFVQGLVPGDTFVFAGRMLRFEGVKELAAICSPATGGDPKVPAYGGGRLPLSTFLADRVRGILQDPSRHPKLPVEVREWLRIQAWRSALPGRDKLLIEGFPRGGKQFIVAYCFEGRNAHQTLGMLLTRRMERMGLRPLGFVATDYVLGLWGLRPPTKAQLDQLFDEDMLGDDLEAWMDESTMLRRSFRNVAVIAGLIERRFPGEEKSRRQVTFSSDLIYDTLRQHEPGHILLRATRQDAAWQLADLKRLGELLKRAKGRIEYRRLDRISPLAVPVLLEIGRERVLDGTAEDELLDIAAQELIDEATRLV
;
A
#
# COMPACT_ATOMS: atom_id res chain seq x y z
N MET A 1 19.34 -30.43 4.39
CA MET A 1 20.25 -29.32 4.09
C MET A 1 19.50 -28.04 4.41
N GLU A 2 19.81 -27.49 5.57
CA GLU A 2 19.28 -26.23 6.07
C GLU A 2 19.87 -25.07 5.25
N VAL A 3 19.03 -24.36 4.54
CA VAL A 3 19.39 -23.02 4.07
C VAL A 3 18.61 -22.03 4.90
N GLY A 4 19.13 -21.79 6.10
CA GLY A 4 18.76 -20.65 6.91
C GLY A 4 19.27 -19.40 6.23
N PHE A 5 18.39 -18.58 5.65
CA PHE A 5 18.70 -17.24 5.23
C PHE A 5 18.97 -16.35 6.45
N ARG A 6 20.16 -16.48 7.03
CA ARG A 6 20.80 -15.41 7.78
C ARG A 6 21.45 -14.47 6.75
N VAL A 7 20.71 -13.52 6.25
CA VAL A 7 21.31 -12.38 5.58
C VAL A 7 21.75 -11.40 6.67
N SER A 8 22.93 -11.68 7.23
CA SER A 8 23.72 -10.64 7.84
C SER A 8 24.26 -9.81 6.68
N VAL A 9 23.56 -8.73 6.34
CA VAL A 9 24.11 -7.74 5.40
C VAL A 9 25.27 -7.08 6.13
N VAL A 10 26.46 -7.62 5.93
CA VAL A 10 27.69 -6.88 6.14
C VAL A 10 27.70 -5.79 5.07
N ILE A 11 27.24 -4.61 5.46
CA ILE A 11 27.44 -3.41 4.64
C ILE A 11 28.96 -3.19 4.69
N GLU A 12 29.66 -3.62 3.64
CA GLU A 12 31.03 -3.21 3.43
C GLU A 12 31.07 -1.68 3.45
N ARG A 13 31.66 -1.15 4.50
CA ARG A 13 32.03 0.25 4.61
C ARG A 13 33.29 0.47 3.74
N ASP A 14 33.10 0.43 2.43
CA ASP A 14 34.19 0.76 1.52
C ASP A 14 33.66 1.50 0.29
N ALA A 15 33.33 2.76 0.54
CA ALA A 15 33.43 3.81 -0.44
C ALA A 15 33.80 5.08 0.32
N SER A 16 35.12 5.25 0.58
CA SER A 16 35.67 6.58 0.78
C SER A 16 35.39 7.40 -0.48
N TYR A 17 34.23 8.04 -0.52
CA TYR A 17 33.99 9.04 -1.56
C TYR A 17 35.02 10.13 -1.41
N PRO A 18 35.72 10.53 -2.49
CA PRO A 18 36.75 11.55 -2.41
C PRO A 18 36.14 12.81 -1.79
N ALA A 19 36.76 13.29 -0.71
CA ALA A 19 36.36 14.50 -0.01
C ALA A 19 36.47 15.78 -0.87
N ASP A 20 36.91 15.65 -2.12
CA ASP A 20 37.33 16.75 -3.00
C ASP A 20 36.36 17.00 -4.18
N ILE A 21 35.14 16.57 -4.08
CA ILE A 21 34.11 16.91 -5.10
C ILE A 21 33.57 18.30 -4.77
N GLY A 22 34.24 19.35 -5.26
CA GLY A 22 33.79 20.72 -5.12
C GLY A 22 32.47 20.94 -5.84
N LEU A 23 31.50 21.50 -5.14
CA LEU A 23 30.32 22.10 -5.76
C LEU A 23 30.75 23.39 -6.50
N PRO A 24 30.08 23.79 -7.60
CA PRO A 24 30.29 25.12 -8.17
C PRO A 24 30.06 26.22 -7.14
N ASP A 25 30.84 27.30 -7.18
CA ASP A 25 30.84 28.40 -6.17
C ASP A 25 29.44 28.93 -5.83
N LEU A 26 28.55 28.98 -6.82
CA LEU A 26 27.17 29.44 -6.61
C LEU A 26 26.42 28.55 -5.62
N PHE A 27 26.58 27.21 -5.77
CA PHE A 27 25.93 26.24 -4.90
C PHE A 27 26.61 26.17 -3.53
N SER A 28 27.94 26.24 -3.46
CA SER A 28 28.68 26.27 -2.20
C SER A 28 28.24 27.47 -1.33
N ARG A 29 28.21 28.67 -1.92
CA ARG A 29 27.73 29.88 -1.24
C ARG A 29 26.27 29.79 -0.79
N TRP A 30 25.42 29.08 -1.56
CA TRP A 30 24.03 28.89 -1.14
C TRP A 30 23.93 27.99 0.09
N PHE A 31 24.67 26.87 0.13
CA PHE A 31 24.75 26.03 1.34
C PHE A 31 25.24 26.80 2.54
N GLU A 32 26.32 27.58 2.38
CA GLU A 32 26.89 28.44 3.44
C GLU A 32 25.88 29.49 3.94
N SER A 33 25.14 30.14 3.04
CA SER A 33 24.13 31.15 3.40
C SER A 33 22.99 30.57 4.23
N ARG A 34 22.79 29.26 4.17
CA ARG A 34 21.80 28.51 4.93
C ARG A 34 22.36 27.92 6.22
N GLY A 35 23.65 28.05 6.45
CA GLY A 35 24.34 27.37 7.52
C GLY A 35 24.37 25.84 7.36
N TRP A 36 24.25 25.35 6.13
CA TRP A 36 24.27 23.93 5.81
C TRP A 36 25.59 23.50 5.20
N ALA A 37 25.99 22.25 5.46
CA ALA A 37 27.03 21.56 4.75
C ALA A 37 26.44 20.54 3.77
N PRO A 38 26.95 20.41 2.53
CA PRO A 38 26.51 19.34 1.63
C PRO A 38 26.81 17.98 2.28
N ARG A 39 25.82 17.09 2.24
CA ARG A 39 25.97 15.74 2.80
C ARG A 39 26.77 14.83 1.88
N PRO A 40 27.53 13.83 2.39
CA PRO A 40 28.34 12.92 1.57
C PRO A 40 27.56 12.27 0.43
N HIS A 41 26.33 11.80 0.68
CA HIS A 41 25.48 11.18 -0.34
C HIS A 41 24.97 12.17 -1.40
N GLN A 42 24.85 13.46 -1.09
CA GLN A 42 24.52 14.50 -2.09
C GLN A 42 25.68 14.71 -3.04
N LEU A 43 26.90 14.79 -2.53
CA LEU A 43 28.12 14.90 -3.33
C LEU A 43 28.36 13.63 -4.17
N ALA A 44 28.13 12.44 -3.59
CA ALA A 44 28.21 11.18 -4.31
C ALA A 44 27.28 11.14 -5.54
N LEU A 45 26.03 11.61 -5.42
CA LEU A 45 25.12 11.67 -6.56
C LEU A 45 25.57 12.70 -7.62
N VAL A 46 26.21 13.80 -7.22
CA VAL A 46 26.81 14.76 -8.18
C VAL A 46 27.96 14.09 -8.95
N ASP A 47 28.84 13.34 -8.29
CA ASP A 47 29.92 12.61 -8.95
C ASP A 47 29.40 11.55 -9.93
N LEU A 48 28.45 10.73 -9.48
CA LEU A 48 27.83 9.71 -10.34
C LEU A 48 27.12 10.32 -11.55
N ALA A 49 26.49 11.48 -11.38
CA ALA A 49 25.86 12.19 -12.46
C ALA A 49 26.87 12.69 -13.51
N ARG A 50 28.01 13.25 -13.06
CA ARG A 50 29.13 13.65 -13.95
C ARG A 50 29.68 12.45 -14.74
N LYS A 51 29.63 11.25 -14.16
CA LYS A 51 30.03 9.99 -14.81
C LYS A 51 28.91 9.35 -15.64
N GLY A 52 27.75 9.98 -15.74
CA GLY A 52 26.57 9.46 -16.47
C GLY A 52 26.00 8.15 -15.89
N LYS A 53 26.24 7.86 -14.60
CA LYS A 53 25.84 6.60 -13.96
C LYS A 53 24.46 6.71 -13.33
N SER A 54 23.68 5.62 -13.44
CA SER A 54 22.43 5.42 -12.68
C SER A 54 22.72 5.07 -11.23
N ALA A 55 21.86 5.50 -10.29
CA ALA A 55 22.10 5.33 -8.86
C ALA A 55 20.81 5.07 -8.08
N LEU A 56 20.93 4.34 -6.97
CA LEU A 56 19.90 4.21 -5.93
C LEU A 56 20.41 4.88 -4.66
N LEU A 57 19.76 5.96 -4.23
CA LEU A 57 20.00 6.57 -2.93
C LEU A 57 19.08 5.99 -1.88
N ILE A 58 19.65 5.43 -0.83
CA ILE A 58 18.95 4.98 0.37
C ILE A 58 19.36 5.88 1.53
N ALA A 59 18.42 6.66 2.04
CA ALA A 59 18.67 7.52 3.19
C ALA A 59 17.40 7.67 4.05
N PRO A 60 17.52 7.87 5.36
CA PRO A 60 16.37 8.06 6.23
C PRO A 60 15.56 9.29 5.85
N THR A 61 14.35 9.38 6.38
CA THR A 61 13.53 10.58 6.24
C THR A 61 14.25 11.76 6.90
N GLY A 62 14.15 12.97 6.34
CA GLY A 62 14.95 14.12 6.80
C GLY A 62 16.41 14.12 6.33
N GLY A 63 16.89 13.05 5.67
CA GLY A 63 18.23 12.93 5.13
C GLY A 63 18.56 13.80 3.91
N GLY A 64 17.66 14.67 3.45
CA GLY A 64 17.89 15.54 2.29
C GLY A 64 17.88 14.82 0.94
N LYS A 65 17.19 13.66 0.84
CA LYS A 65 17.06 12.85 -0.39
C LYS A 65 16.60 13.67 -1.60
N THR A 66 15.56 14.47 -1.40
CA THR A 66 14.95 15.26 -2.48
C THR A 66 15.95 16.22 -3.11
N LEU A 67 16.70 16.96 -2.28
CA LEU A 67 17.77 17.84 -2.75
C LEU A 67 18.89 17.03 -3.41
N ALA A 68 19.28 15.88 -2.83
CA ALA A 68 20.29 15.01 -3.41
C ALA A 68 19.93 14.56 -4.84
N GLY A 69 18.67 14.25 -5.09
CA GLY A 69 18.16 13.88 -6.42
C GLY A 69 18.21 15.04 -7.41
N PHE A 70 17.88 16.25 -6.98
CA PHE A 70 17.82 17.44 -7.86
C PHE A 70 19.13 18.14 -8.10
N LEU A 71 20.03 18.13 -7.10
CA LEU A 71 21.27 18.89 -7.11
C LEU A 71 22.11 18.68 -8.37
N PRO A 72 22.36 17.44 -8.84
CA PRO A 72 23.09 17.23 -10.09
C PRO A 72 22.43 17.90 -11.30
N SER A 73 21.10 17.78 -11.42
CA SER A 73 20.37 18.38 -12.56
C SER A 73 20.36 19.90 -12.51
N LEU A 74 20.29 20.51 -11.32
CA LEU A 74 20.37 21.96 -11.18
C LEU A 74 21.76 22.48 -11.59
N ILE A 75 22.83 21.78 -11.19
CA ILE A 75 24.21 22.10 -11.57
C ILE A 75 24.34 22.02 -13.11
N GLU A 76 24.00 20.86 -13.70
CA GLU A 76 24.11 20.63 -15.14
C GLU A 76 23.35 21.67 -15.98
N LEU A 77 22.12 22.01 -15.60
CA LEU A 77 21.31 23.00 -16.29
C LEU A 77 21.90 24.41 -16.18
N THR A 78 22.44 24.75 -15.00
CA THR A 78 23.06 26.05 -14.75
C THR A 78 24.36 26.20 -15.56
N GLU A 79 25.25 25.21 -15.52
CA GLU A 79 26.51 25.19 -16.27
C GLU A 79 26.27 25.28 -17.78
N ARG A 80 25.34 24.49 -18.34
CA ARG A 80 24.98 24.54 -19.77
C ARG A 80 24.51 25.95 -20.21
N ARG A 81 23.76 26.64 -19.38
CA ARG A 81 23.23 27.97 -19.68
C ARG A 81 24.28 29.08 -19.56
N LEU A 82 25.11 29.00 -18.52
CA LEU A 82 26.22 29.90 -18.35
C LEU A 82 27.24 29.78 -19.51
N ALA A 83 27.49 28.56 -19.98
CA ALA A 83 28.33 28.29 -21.13
C ALA A 83 27.70 28.70 -22.49
N GLY A 84 26.44 29.17 -22.48
CA GLY A 84 25.72 29.57 -23.72
C GLY A 84 25.36 28.40 -24.64
N GLN A 85 25.45 27.15 -24.18
CA GLN A 85 25.23 25.94 -24.97
C GLN A 85 23.76 25.59 -25.19
N ASP A 86 22.84 26.28 -24.51
CA ASP A 86 21.39 26.03 -24.60
C ASP A 86 20.76 26.84 -25.72
N LEU A 87 20.88 26.33 -26.96
CA LEU A 87 20.33 26.94 -28.16
C LEU A 87 18.80 26.91 -28.20
N ALA A 88 18.20 25.89 -27.60
CA ALA A 88 16.73 25.76 -27.55
C ALA A 88 16.11 26.80 -26.63
N HIS A 89 16.73 27.10 -25.51
CA HIS A 89 16.30 28.16 -24.61
C HIS A 89 16.39 29.54 -25.24
N LYS A 90 17.51 29.82 -25.96
CA LYS A 90 17.68 31.09 -26.73
C LYS A 90 16.62 31.28 -27.79
N LYS A 91 16.10 30.22 -28.40
CA LYS A 91 15.03 30.26 -29.40
C LYS A 91 13.62 30.23 -28.79
N GLY A 92 13.48 30.25 -27.44
CA GLY A 92 12.20 30.12 -26.76
C GLY A 92 11.57 28.74 -26.89
N GLN A 93 12.31 27.75 -27.39
CA GLN A 93 11.95 26.34 -27.45
C GLN A 93 12.39 25.70 -26.13
N GLY A 94 11.47 25.00 -25.42
CA GLY A 94 11.83 24.28 -24.21
C GLY A 94 12.38 22.89 -24.52
N GLU A 95 13.28 22.38 -23.68
CA GLU A 95 13.80 21.01 -23.73
C GLU A 95 13.65 20.36 -22.35
N LEU A 96 13.18 19.11 -22.29
CA LEU A 96 13.06 18.38 -21.04
C LEU A 96 14.40 17.75 -20.67
N HIS A 97 15.04 18.26 -19.62
CA HIS A 97 16.28 17.73 -19.10
C HIS A 97 16.05 16.67 -18.00
N THR A 98 15.14 16.96 -17.06
CA THR A 98 14.91 16.11 -15.88
C THR A 98 13.44 15.78 -15.72
N LEU A 99 13.15 14.49 -15.56
CA LEU A 99 11.83 13.99 -15.22
C LEU A 99 11.84 13.48 -13.78
N TYR A 100 10.97 14.00 -12.93
CA TYR A 100 10.80 13.53 -11.55
C TYR A 100 9.45 12.84 -11.40
N ILE A 101 9.49 11.58 -10.92
CA ILE A 101 8.31 10.73 -10.80
C ILE A 101 8.04 10.48 -9.32
N SER A 102 6.82 10.85 -8.88
CA SER A 102 6.37 10.71 -7.51
C SER A 102 5.16 9.79 -7.40
N PRO A 103 5.02 8.99 -6.32
CA PRO A 103 3.84 8.14 -6.12
C PRO A 103 2.55 8.92 -5.88
N LEU A 104 2.62 10.15 -5.38
CA LEU A 104 1.44 10.95 -5.03
C LEU A 104 1.42 12.29 -5.76
N LYS A 105 0.23 12.73 -6.16
CA LYS A 105 0.01 14.06 -6.76
C LYS A 105 0.38 15.20 -5.80
N ALA A 106 0.03 15.06 -4.52
CA ALA A 106 0.35 16.05 -3.48
C ALA A 106 1.87 16.20 -3.33
N LEU A 107 2.59 15.10 -3.26
CA LEU A 107 4.05 15.08 -3.17
C LEU A 107 4.70 15.75 -4.39
N ALA A 108 4.24 15.48 -5.61
CA ALA A 108 4.74 16.15 -6.82
C ALA A 108 4.55 17.68 -6.78
N THR A 109 3.54 18.16 -6.06
CA THR A 109 3.27 19.60 -5.91
C THR A 109 4.14 20.22 -4.81
N ASP A 110 4.34 19.52 -3.72
CA ASP A 110 5.16 19.95 -2.59
C ASP A 110 6.64 19.99 -2.98
N ILE A 111 7.13 18.97 -3.64
CA ILE A 111 8.49 18.92 -4.17
C ILE A 111 8.76 20.07 -5.13
N ARG A 112 7.79 20.46 -5.96
CA ARG A 112 7.94 21.64 -6.81
C ARG A 112 8.19 22.88 -5.97
N ARG A 113 7.48 23.08 -4.86
CA ARG A 113 7.70 24.21 -3.96
C ARG A 113 9.10 24.17 -3.34
N ASN A 114 9.52 23.01 -2.86
CA ASN A 114 10.85 22.82 -2.27
C ASN A 114 11.97 23.04 -3.30
N LEU A 115 11.71 22.77 -4.58
CA LEU A 115 12.65 23.04 -5.68
C LEU A 115 12.63 24.51 -6.13
N GLU A 116 11.47 25.15 -6.14
CA GLU A 116 11.34 26.58 -6.51
C GLU A 116 12.13 27.49 -5.57
N GLN A 117 12.27 27.13 -4.28
CA GLN A 117 12.99 27.91 -3.30
C GLN A 117 14.49 28.04 -3.64
N PRO A 118 15.30 26.98 -3.79
CA PRO A 118 16.70 27.11 -4.19
C PRO A 118 16.88 27.73 -5.57
N ILE A 119 15.97 27.46 -6.52
CA ILE A 119 15.98 28.11 -7.83
C ILE A 119 15.86 29.64 -7.69
N ALA A 120 14.91 30.11 -6.89
CA ALA A 120 14.68 31.54 -6.69
C ALA A 120 15.82 32.23 -5.92
N GLU A 121 16.31 31.59 -4.84
CA GLU A 121 17.37 32.13 -3.99
C GLU A 121 18.71 32.25 -4.73
N MET A 122 19.06 31.23 -5.49
CA MET A 122 20.28 31.26 -6.34
C MET A 122 20.05 31.96 -7.68
N LYS A 123 18.81 32.40 -7.98
CA LYS A 123 18.42 33.00 -9.27
C LYS A 123 18.80 32.11 -10.46
N LEU A 124 18.59 30.79 -10.31
CA LEU A 124 18.93 29.86 -11.36
C LEU A 124 17.99 30.02 -12.56
N PRO A 125 18.51 30.01 -13.76
CA PRO A 125 17.72 30.13 -15.00
C PRO A 125 17.05 28.77 -15.34
N VAL A 126 16.33 28.15 -14.39
CA VAL A 126 15.70 26.84 -14.51
C VAL A 126 14.20 26.94 -14.37
N ARG A 127 13.47 26.31 -15.28
CA ARG A 127 12.02 26.27 -15.26
C ARG A 127 11.52 24.90 -14.83
N ALA A 128 10.92 24.82 -13.64
CA ALA A 128 10.36 23.62 -13.06
C ALA A 128 8.82 23.68 -13.07
N GLU A 129 8.18 22.63 -13.56
CA GLU A 129 6.72 22.55 -13.61
C GLU A 129 6.22 21.17 -13.16
N SER A 130 4.98 21.12 -12.65
CA SER A 130 4.30 19.87 -12.32
C SER A 130 3.22 19.53 -13.36
N ARG A 131 3.07 18.20 -13.63
CA ARG A 131 2.03 17.64 -14.48
C ARG A 131 1.42 16.41 -13.81
N THR A 132 0.20 16.55 -13.34
CA THR A 132 -0.58 15.50 -12.69
C THR A 132 -1.96 15.37 -13.33
N GLY A 133 -2.78 14.45 -12.85
CA GLY A 133 -4.19 14.36 -13.28
C GLY A 133 -5.00 15.64 -13.12
N ASP A 134 -4.60 16.52 -12.20
CA ASP A 134 -5.31 17.75 -11.86
C ASP A 134 -4.81 18.97 -12.66
N THR A 135 -3.76 18.82 -13.48
CA THR A 135 -3.22 19.91 -14.32
C THR A 135 -4.20 20.28 -15.43
N PRO A 136 -4.58 21.57 -15.59
CA PRO A 136 -5.50 22.02 -16.64
C PRO A 136 -5.03 21.63 -18.05
N GLN A 137 -5.96 21.36 -18.94
CA GLN A 137 -5.67 20.90 -20.30
C GLN A 137 -4.82 21.91 -21.10
N SER A 138 -5.10 23.21 -21.00
CA SER A 138 -4.32 24.27 -21.65
C SER A 138 -2.85 24.23 -21.22
N ARG A 139 -2.59 24.03 -19.92
CA ARG A 139 -1.23 23.91 -19.40
C ARG A 139 -0.55 22.63 -19.90
N ARG A 140 -1.29 21.51 -19.98
CA ARG A 140 -0.75 20.24 -20.51
C ARG A 140 -0.34 20.34 -21.97
N LEU A 141 -1.12 21.07 -22.80
CA LEU A 141 -0.78 21.35 -24.21
C LEU A 141 0.48 22.18 -24.29
N ARG A 142 0.52 23.31 -23.57
CA ARG A 142 1.70 24.19 -23.54
C ARG A 142 2.97 23.45 -23.12
N GLN A 143 2.89 22.57 -22.08
CA GLN A 143 4.03 21.78 -21.61
C GLN A 143 4.56 20.79 -22.66
N ARG A 144 3.73 20.33 -23.60
CA ARG A 144 4.16 19.49 -24.71
C ARG A 144 4.81 20.28 -25.82
N GLU A 145 4.26 21.47 -26.15
CA GLU A 145 4.81 22.37 -27.18
C GLU A 145 6.11 23.05 -26.72
N ARG A 146 6.17 23.39 -25.43
CA ARG A 146 7.32 24.07 -24.80
C ARG A 146 7.65 23.36 -23.48
N PRO A 147 8.36 22.24 -23.51
CA PRO A 147 8.70 21.48 -22.32
C PRO A 147 9.44 22.34 -21.28
N PRO A 148 9.16 22.18 -19.97
CA PRO A 148 9.99 22.74 -18.92
C PRO A 148 11.33 22.00 -18.85
N ASP A 149 12.34 22.60 -18.22
CA ASP A 149 13.63 21.94 -17.98
C ASP A 149 13.50 20.76 -17.03
N MET A 150 12.64 20.93 -16.01
CA MET A 150 12.33 19.91 -15.03
C MET A 150 10.82 19.69 -14.93
N LEU A 151 10.37 18.46 -15.07
CA LEU A 151 8.94 18.11 -15.00
C LEU A 151 8.70 17.10 -13.89
N MET A 152 7.90 17.49 -12.87
CA MET A 152 7.43 16.59 -11.82
C MET A 152 6.11 15.94 -12.25
N THR A 153 6.00 14.62 -12.13
CA THR A 153 4.84 13.87 -12.63
C THR A 153 4.51 12.64 -11.79
N THR A 154 3.47 11.91 -12.20
CA THR A 154 3.10 10.59 -11.63
C THR A 154 3.20 9.51 -12.71
N PRO A 155 3.27 8.21 -12.36
CA PRO A 155 3.35 7.12 -13.34
C PRO A 155 2.25 7.17 -14.40
N GLU A 156 1.01 7.47 -14.01
CA GLU A 156 -0.13 7.56 -14.93
C GLU A 156 0.02 8.71 -15.92
N SER A 157 0.51 9.86 -15.44
CA SER A 157 0.76 11.02 -16.30
C SER A 157 1.96 10.81 -17.24
N LEU A 158 2.96 10.02 -16.80
CA LEU A 158 4.07 9.58 -17.65
C LEU A 158 3.57 8.66 -18.77
N ALA A 159 2.75 7.66 -18.45
CA ALA A 159 2.17 6.77 -19.46
C ALA A 159 1.34 7.53 -20.48
N LEU A 160 0.61 8.57 -20.05
CA LEU A 160 -0.07 9.49 -20.96
C LEU A 160 0.92 10.22 -21.89
N LEU A 161 2.02 10.74 -21.36
CA LEU A 161 3.04 11.43 -22.16
C LEU A 161 3.66 10.49 -23.20
N LEU A 162 3.96 9.25 -22.81
CA LEU A 162 4.51 8.23 -23.69
C LEU A 162 3.53 7.78 -24.80
N SER A 163 2.21 7.99 -24.60
CA SER A 163 1.18 7.62 -25.59
C SER A 163 0.95 8.65 -26.70
N TYR A 164 1.63 9.78 -26.69
CA TYR A 164 1.48 10.78 -27.74
C TYR A 164 2.47 10.55 -28.90
N LEU A 165 2.08 10.93 -30.11
CA LEU A 165 2.90 10.81 -31.33
C LEU A 165 4.22 11.57 -31.25
N ASP A 166 4.28 12.62 -30.46
CA ASP A 166 5.46 13.45 -30.23
C ASP A 166 6.34 12.97 -29.05
N ALA A 167 6.02 11.82 -28.46
CA ALA A 167 6.74 11.30 -27.29
C ALA A 167 8.25 11.15 -27.55
N ALA A 168 8.66 10.59 -28.68
CA ALA A 168 10.06 10.47 -29.03
C ALA A 168 10.78 11.83 -29.06
N LYS A 169 10.17 12.85 -29.64
CA LYS A 169 10.69 14.22 -29.68
C LYS A 169 10.72 14.84 -28.28
N PHE A 170 9.65 14.65 -27.51
CA PHE A 170 9.50 15.23 -26.16
C PHE A 170 10.58 14.73 -25.20
N PHE A 171 10.95 13.45 -25.28
CA PHE A 171 11.94 12.83 -24.40
C PHE A 171 13.36 12.76 -24.97
N ALA A 172 13.60 13.21 -26.21
CA ALA A 172 14.91 13.11 -26.87
C ALA A 172 16.04 13.80 -26.11
N SER A 173 15.74 14.91 -25.42
CA SER A 173 16.72 15.70 -24.65
C SER A 173 16.86 15.26 -23.19
N LEU A 174 16.11 14.24 -22.75
CA LEU A 174 16.09 13.78 -21.37
C LEU A 174 17.46 13.25 -20.93
N LYS A 175 17.99 13.75 -19.82
CA LYS A 175 19.28 13.39 -19.24
C LYS A 175 19.15 12.68 -17.89
N CYS A 176 18.08 12.97 -17.13
CA CYS A 176 17.90 12.39 -15.80
C CYS A 176 16.42 12.04 -15.57
N VAL A 177 16.19 10.84 -15.03
CA VAL A 177 14.90 10.39 -14.52
C VAL A 177 15.07 10.09 -13.02
N ILE A 178 14.36 10.83 -12.18
CA ILE A 178 14.38 10.68 -10.74
C ILE A 178 13.07 9.98 -10.32
N ILE A 179 13.18 8.88 -9.61
CA ILE A 179 12.03 8.12 -9.08
C ILE A 179 12.05 8.26 -7.56
N ASP A 180 11.11 9.01 -7.03
CA ASP A 180 10.99 9.20 -5.59
C ASP A 180 10.15 8.11 -4.92
N GLU A 181 10.50 7.81 -3.67
CA GLU A 181 9.86 6.74 -2.89
C GLU A 181 9.78 5.42 -3.67
N LEU A 182 10.88 5.04 -4.33
CA LEU A 182 10.94 3.87 -5.23
C LEU A 182 10.43 2.60 -4.56
N HIS A 183 10.68 2.43 -3.25
CA HIS A 183 10.21 1.29 -2.47
C HIS A 183 8.67 1.17 -2.44
N ALA A 184 7.94 2.28 -2.54
CA ALA A 184 6.46 2.26 -2.57
C ALA A 184 5.90 1.71 -3.90
N PHE A 185 6.73 1.60 -4.93
CA PHE A 185 6.36 1.05 -6.22
C PHE A 185 6.68 -0.43 -6.36
N ALA A 186 7.82 -0.88 -5.84
CA ALA A 186 8.49 -2.13 -6.21
C ALA A 186 7.61 -3.39 -6.21
N THR A 187 6.65 -3.51 -5.28
CA THR A 187 5.78 -4.70 -5.11
C THR A 187 4.35 -4.51 -5.62
N SER A 188 4.04 -3.38 -6.26
CA SER A 188 2.68 -3.02 -6.66
C SER A 188 2.47 -3.11 -8.18
N LYS A 189 1.22 -3.34 -8.63
CA LYS A 189 0.86 -3.20 -10.06
C LYS A 189 1.24 -1.83 -10.63
N ARG A 190 1.19 -0.81 -9.80
CA ARG A 190 1.59 0.54 -10.17
C ARG A 190 3.09 0.64 -10.43
N GLY A 191 3.89 -0.13 -9.69
CA GLY A 191 5.31 -0.28 -9.94
C GLY A 191 5.60 -1.03 -11.24
N HIS A 192 4.84 -2.08 -11.55
CA HIS A 192 4.95 -2.77 -12.85
C HIS A 192 4.66 -1.83 -14.02
N HIS A 193 3.62 -1.01 -13.90
CA HIS A 193 3.29 0.02 -14.88
C HIS A 193 4.42 1.04 -15.03
N LEU A 194 4.99 1.50 -13.91
CA LEU A 194 6.15 2.40 -13.92
C LEU A 194 7.36 1.74 -14.56
N ALA A 195 7.69 0.49 -14.23
CA ALA A 195 8.85 -0.23 -14.78
C ALA A 195 8.79 -0.35 -16.30
N LEU A 196 7.62 -0.65 -16.86
CA LEU A 196 7.40 -0.66 -18.32
C LEU A 196 7.57 0.76 -18.92
N CYS A 197 7.07 1.79 -18.26
CA CYS A 197 7.28 3.17 -18.70
C CYS A 197 8.76 3.57 -18.67
N LEU A 198 9.53 3.11 -17.65
CA LEU A 198 10.96 3.37 -17.56
C LEU A 198 11.75 2.63 -18.64
N ALA A 199 11.40 1.37 -18.94
CA ALA A 199 12.02 0.62 -20.06
C ALA A 199 11.79 1.35 -21.40
N ARG A 200 10.57 1.87 -21.61
CA ARG A 200 10.25 2.70 -22.77
C ARG A 200 11.03 4.01 -22.80
N LEU A 201 11.18 4.70 -21.66
CA LEU A 201 11.99 5.92 -21.57
C LEU A 201 13.46 5.62 -21.89
N ALA A 202 14.00 4.50 -21.39
CA ALA A 202 15.37 4.10 -21.68
C ALA A 202 15.61 3.85 -23.18
N ALA A 203 14.58 3.37 -23.91
CA ALA A 203 14.62 3.21 -25.36
C ALA A 203 14.55 4.58 -26.10
N LEU A 204 13.71 5.51 -25.64
CA LEU A 204 13.54 6.83 -26.25
C LEU A 204 14.66 7.82 -25.91
N ALA A 205 15.27 7.67 -24.74
CA ALA A 205 16.34 8.53 -24.23
C ALA A 205 17.53 7.68 -23.76
N PRO A 206 18.32 7.08 -24.67
CA PRO A 206 19.39 6.13 -24.33
C PRO A 206 20.52 6.75 -23.48
N GLN A 207 20.62 8.08 -23.44
CA GLN A 207 21.61 8.79 -22.63
C GLN A 207 21.11 9.20 -21.24
N ALA A 208 19.84 8.93 -20.92
CA ALA A 208 19.28 9.31 -19.63
C ALA A 208 19.79 8.36 -18.53
N ARG A 209 20.22 8.92 -17.39
CA ARG A 209 20.49 8.17 -16.15
C ARG A 209 19.22 8.06 -15.32
N PHE A 210 19.12 6.97 -14.56
CA PHE A 210 17.98 6.72 -13.68
C PHE A 210 18.44 6.78 -12.22
N VAL A 211 17.75 7.60 -11.43
CA VAL A 211 18.09 7.83 -10.02
C VAL A 211 16.87 7.44 -9.16
N GLY A 212 17.01 6.40 -8.37
CA GLY A 212 16.00 6.03 -7.38
C GLY A 212 16.28 6.69 -6.04
N LEU A 213 15.26 7.28 -5.43
CA LEU A 213 15.31 7.77 -4.05
C LEU A 213 14.43 6.87 -3.19
N SER A 214 14.95 6.39 -2.07
CA SER A 214 14.25 5.48 -1.19
C SER A 214 14.55 5.76 0.28
N ALA A 215 13.57 5.48 1.14
CA ALA A 215 13.82 5.27 2.55
C ALA A 215 14.61 3.95 2.73
N THR A 216 15.03 3.66 3.95
CA THR A 216 15.68 2.39 4.28
C THR A 216 14.77 1.21 3.94
N VAL A 217 15.33 0.19 3.29
CA VAL A 217 14.62 -1.01 2.81
C VAL A 217 15.39 -2.27 3.21
N ALA A 218 14.67 -3.40 3.24
CA ALA A 218 15.26 -4.69 3.63
C ALA A 218 16.26 -5.22 2.59
N ASP A 219 16.01 -5.01 1.29
CA ASP A 219 16.81 -5.53 0.18
C ASP A 219 17.17 -4.40 -0.83
N PRO A 220 18.24 -3.64 -0.57
CA PRO A 220 18.71 -2.61 -1.48
C PRO A 220 19.09 -3.10 -2.89
N PRO A 221 19.80 -4.26 -3.05
CA PRO A 221 20.12 -4.79 -4.36
C PRO A 221 18.89 -5.10 -5.23
N ALA A 222 17.86 -5.73 -4.67
CA ALA A 222 16.63 -6.00 -5.39
C ALA A 222 15.93 -4.70 -5.84
N LEU A 223 16.00 -3.65 -5.02
CA LEU A 223 15.46 -2.34 -5.39
C LEU A 223 16.29 -1.64 -6.47
N ALA A 224 17.64 -1.79 -6.44
CA ALA A 224 18.50 -1.26 -7.49
C ALA A 224 18.26 -1.95 -8.84
N ASP A 225 17.91 -3.23 -8.84
CA ASP A 225 17.56 -3.98 -10.05
C ASP A 225 16.36 -3.38 -10.81
N PHE A 226 15.47 -2.68 -10.13
CA PHE A 226 14.35 -1.96 -10.75
C PHE A 226 14.82 -0.84 -11.70
N LEU A 227 16.03 -0.32 -11.50
CA LEU A 227 16.65 0.73 -12.31
C LEU A 227 17.60 0.21 -13.39
N LYS A 228 17.84 -1.10 -13.47
CA LYS A 228 18.65 -1.72 -14.52
C LYS A 228 17.84 -1.90 -15.79
N LEU A 229 17.83 -0.88 -16.63
CA LEU A 229 16.98 -0.80 -17.84
C LEU A 229 17.74 -1.04 -19.14
N ARG A 230 19.06 -1.31 -19.05
CA ARG A 230 19.94 -1.60 -20.20
C ARG A 230 20.79 -2.80 -19.91
N ASP A 231 21.19 -3.50 -20.96
CA ASP A 231 22.12 -4.62 -20.85
C ASP A 231 23.46 -4.13 -20.26
N HIS A 232 24.02 -4.90 -19.33
CA HIS A 232 25.27 -4.59 -18.62
C HIS A 232 25.31 -3.28 -17.82
N GLU A 233 24.14 -2.63 -17.58
CA GLU A 233 24.08 -1.44 -16.74
C GLU A 233 24.30 -1.81 -15.27
N THR A 234 25.23 -1.09 -14.61
CA THR A 234 25.43 -1.17 -13.16
C THR A 234 24.81 0.03 -12.49
N VAL A 235 23.88 -0.21 -11.55
CA VAL A 235 23.27 0.84 -10.71
C VAL A 235 24.08 0.94 -9.42
N GLN A 236 24.61 2.12 -9.12
CA GLN A 236 25.38 2.35 -7.90
C GLN A 236 24.44 2.56 -6.71
N ILE A 237 24.67 1.84 -5.60
CA ILE A 237 23.91 2.04 -4.37
C ILE A 237 24.68 3.03 -3.49
N VAL A 238 24.02 4.15 -3.20
CA VAL A 238 24.54 5.20 -2.31
C VAL A 238 23.74 5.13 -1.02
N THR A 239 24.41 4.93 0.11
CA THR A 239 23.76 4.91 1.42
C THR A 239 24.04 6.22 2.14
N GLY A 240 22.99 6.91 2.57
CA GLY A 240 23.10 8.09 3.41
C GLY A 240 23.49 7.75 4.85
N GLU A 241 23.95 8.75 5.59
CA GLU A 241 24.26 8.59 7.00
C GLU A 241 23.00 8.14 7.77
N PRO A 242 23.13 7.19 8.68
CA PRO A 242 22.02 6.80 9.54
C PRO A 242 21.64 7.98 10.43
N GLY A 243 20.36 8.31 10.52
CA GLY A 243 19.87 9.31 11.49
C GLY A 243 20.00 8.84 12.93
N ALA A 244 19.73 9.74 13.88
CA ALA A 244 19.63 9.39 15.29
C ALA A 244 18.63 8.22 15.48
N PRO A 245 18.96 7.20 16.31
CA PRO A 245 18.03 6.11 16.60
C PRO A 245 16.70 6.66 17.13
N PRO A 246 15.56 6.22 16.60
CA PRO A 246 14.28 6.73 17.07
C PRO A 246 13.98 6.28 18.51
N ALA A 247 13.36 7.14 19.31
CA ALA A 247 12.82 6.78 20.61
C ALA A 247 11.39 6.28 20.43
N VAL A 248 11.20 4.99 20.55
CA VAL A 248 9.88 4.34 20.38
C VAL A 248 9.52 3.60 21.66
N SER A 249 8.29 3.80 22.13
CA SER A 249 7.77 3.09 23.31
C SER A 249 6.34 2.63 23.10
N ILE A 250 5.90 1.67 23.91
CA ILE A 250 4.47 1.35 24.05
C ILE A 250 3.88 2.37 25.00
N LEU A 251 2.74 2.95 24.64
CA LEU A 251 2.00 3.89 25.50
C LEU A 251 1.50 3.15 26.73
N ASP A 252 1.85 3.66 27.91
CA ASP A 252 1.31 3.16 29.17
C ASP A 252 -0.12 3.68 29.34
N VAL A 253 -1.07 2.77 29.54
CA VAL A 253 -2.50 3.05 29.65
C VAL A 253 -3.01 2.62 31.00
N ARG A 254 -3.89 3.44 31.61
CA ARG A 254 -4.50 3.15 32.94
C ARG A 254 -5.59 2.11 32.85
N GLU A 255 -6.37 2.16 31.78
CA GLU A 255 -7.40 1.15 31.54
C GLU A 255 -6.79 -0.18 31.12
N ARG A 256 -7.45 -1.28 31.53
CA ARG A 256 -7.00 -2.61 31.15
C ARG A 256 -7.06 -2.81 29.64
N ILE A 257 -5.98 -3.35 29.06
CA ILE A 257 -5.92 -3.64 27.64
C ILE A 257 -6.97 -4.71 27.28
N PRO A 258 -7.89 -4.42 26.35
CA PRO A 258 -8.95 -5.33 25.94
C PRO A 258 -8.39 -6.65 25.44
N TRP A 259 -9.15 -7.74 25.64
CA TRP A 259 -8.77 -9.05 25.10
C TRP A 259 -8.83 -9.08 23.57
N GLY A 260 -9.84 -8.43 22.96
CA GLY A 260 -10.05 -8.35 21.53
C GLY A 260 -10.49 -6.96 21.09
N GLY A 261 -10.68 -6.77 19.78
CA GLY A 261 -11.05 -5.50 19.18
C GLY A 261 -9.87 -4.77 18.54
N HIS A 262 -10.15 -3.69 17.80
CA HIS A 262 -9.11 -2.96 17.04
C HIS A 262 -9.30 -1.45 17.07
N MET A 263 -10.22 -0.94 17.88
CA MET A 263 -10.49 0.50 17.92
C MET A 263 -9.60 1.27 18.87
N GLY A 264 -9.00 0.62 19.87
CA GLY A 264 -8.05 1.24 20.82
C GLY A 264 -8.68 2.34 21.69
N ARG A 265 -10.00 2.32 21.91
CA ARG A 265 -10.72 3.36 22.68
C ARG A 265 -10.17 3.57 24.09
N HIS A 266 -9.74 2.50 24.75
CA HIS A 266 -9.15 2.52 26.08
C HIS A 266 -7.89 3.40 26.19
N ALA A 267 -7.19 3.64 25.09
CA ALA A 267 -5.97 4.45 25.07
C ALA A 267 -6.23 5.94 24.76
N VAL A 268 -7.46 6.32 24.43
CA VAL A 268 -7.80 7.68 24.02
C VAL A 268 -7.48 8.74 25.08
N PRO A 269 -7.76 8.52 26.40
CA PRO A 269 -7.42 9.48 27.43
C PRO A 269 -5.91 9.75 27.53
N GLU A 270 -5.09 8.70 27.46
CA GLU A 270 -3.63 8.82 27.51
C GLU A 270 -3.09 9.46 26.23
N ILE A 271 -3.63 9.10 25.05
CA ILE A 271 -3.29 9.77 23.78
C ILE A 271 -3.59 11.26 23.86
N TYR A 272 -4.73 11.65 24.42
CA TYR A 272 -5.07 13.07 24.64
C TYR A 272 -4.08 13.77 25.58
N ASN A 273 -3.72 13.12 26.69
CA ASN A 273 -2.73 13.64 27.63
C ASN A 273 -1.36 13.83 26.97
N VAL A 274 -0.95 12.91 26.10
CA VAL A 274 0.31 13.01 25.35
C VAL A 274 0.24 14.17 24.34
N ILE A 275 -0.87 14.33 23.63
CA ILE A 275 -1.08 15.47 22.70
C ILE A 275 -0.94 16.80 23.43
N ARG A 276 -1.47 16.92 24.65
CA ARG A 276 -1.35 18.15 25.48
C ARG A 276 0.09 18.54 25.80
N GLN A 277 0.97 17.55 25.94
CA GLN A 277 2.37 17.75 26.33
C GLN A 277 3.29 18.10 25.15
N HIS A 278 2.80 17.95 23.91
CA HIS A 278 3.58 18.12 22.67
C HIS A 278 3.06 19.30 21.84
N LYS A 279 3.92 19.87 20.99
CA LYS A 279 3.54 21.00 20.11
C LYS A 279 2.60 20.55 19.01
N THR A 280 3.02 19.54 18.23
CA THR A 280 2.25 18.99 17.14
C THR A 280 2.42 17.47 17.10
N SER A 281 1.34 16.74 17.17
CA SER A 281 1.35 15.28 17.16
C SER A 281 0.62 14.72 15.93
N ILE A 282 1.11 13.64 15.33
CA ILE A 282 0.35 12.86 14.35
C ILE A 282 -0.12 11.56 15.02
N VAL A 283 -1.43 11.33 15.04
CA VAL A 283 -2.03 10.08 15.50
C VAL A 283 -2.36 9.22 14.27
N PHE A 284 -1.49 8.28 13.95
CA PHE A 284 -1.71 7.33 12.87
C PHE A 284 -2.62 6.19 13.29
N VAL A 285 -3.56 5.88 12.42
CA VAL A 285 -4.48 4.74 12.54
C VAL A 285 -4.42 3.86 11.28
N ASN A 286 -4.93 2.63 11.37
CA ASN A 286 -4.79 1.67 10.28
C ASN A 286 -5.93 1.71 9.26
N THR A 287 -7.11 2.23 9.64
CA THR A 287 -8.29 2.30 8.75
C THR A 287 -8.95 3.67 8.81
N ARG A 288 -9.70 4.03 7.75
CA ARG A 288 -10.48 5.28 7.70
C ARG A 288 -11.58 5.30 8.76
N ALA A 289 -12.23 4.17 9.01
CA ALA A 289 -13.22 4.03 10.08
C ALA A 289 -12.60 4.30 11.45
N GLN A 290 -11.41 3.74 11.71
CA GLN A 290 -10.69 4.01 12.95
C GLN A 290 -10.30 5.50 13.07
N ALA A 291 -9.96 6.18 11.95
CA ALA A 291 -9.66 7.61 11.97
C ALA A 291 -10.85 8.46 12.40
N GLU A 292 -12.03 8.17 11.86
CA GLU A 292 -13.27 8.88 12.23
C GLU A 292 -13.62 8.66 13.72
N LEU A 293 -13.54 7.42 14.19
CA LEU A 293 -13.86 7.07 15.58
C LEU A 293 -12.84 7.62 16.57
N ALA A 294 -11.55 7.54 16.25
CA ALA A 294 -10.49 8.09 17.08
C ALA A 294 -10.61 9.63 17.18
N PHE A 295 -10.91 10.28 16.05
CA PHE A 295 -11.15 11.73 16.02
C PHE A 295 -12.37 12.11 16.89
N ASP A 296 -13.50 11.41 16.72
CA ASP A 296 -14.71 11.67 17.50
C ASP A 296 -14.47 11.46 19.01
N ALA A 297 -13.79 10.36 19.38
CA ALA A 297 -13.46 10.07 20.77
C ALA A 297 -12.54 11.12 21.38
N LEU A 298 -11.48 11.56 20.67
CA LEU A 298 -10.60 12.64 21.11
C LEU A 298 -11.35 13.97 21.22
N TRP A 299 -12.27 14.26 20.28
CA TRP A 299 -13.04 15.48 20.27
C TRP A 299 -14.00 15.56 21.46
N ARG A 300 -14.60 14.45 21.88
CA ARG A 300 -15.51 14.40 23.03
C ARG A 300 -14.84 14.71 24.37
N ILE A 301 -13.56 14.38 24.52
CA ILE A 301 -12.78 14.65 25.73
C ILE A 301 -11.92 15.91 25.63
N ASN A 302 -12.08 16.70 24.58
CA ASN A 302 -11.25 17.87 24.28
C ASN A 302 -11.71 19.11 25.05
N ASP A 303 -11.61 19.07 26.38
CA ASP A 303 -12.05 20.13 27.27
C ASP A 303 -11.21 21.42 27.11
N GLU A 304 -9.96 21.29 26.66
CA GLU A 304 -9.06 22.44 26.45
C GLU A 304 -9.21 23.07 25.05
N ASN A 305 -10.14 22.62 24.24
CA ASN A 305 -10.36 23.09 22.87
C ASN A 305 -9.09 23.05 21.99
N LEU A 306 -8.27 22.01 22.12
CA LEU A 306 -7.10 21.82 21.30
C LEU A 306 -7.49 21.71 19.83
N SER A 307 -6.70 22.32 18.95
CA SER A 307 -6.92 22.25 17.51
C SER A 307 -6.52 20.86 16.99
N ILE A 308 -7.47 19.94 16.87
CA ILE A 308 -7.28 18.57 16.34
C ILE A 308 -7.87 18.48 14.94
N GLY A 309 -7.09 17.98 13.98
CA GLY A 309 -7.52 17.77 12.60
C GLY A 309 -7.76 16.29 12.28
N LEU A 310 -8.53 16.03 11.21
CA LEU A 310 -8.76 14.70 10.65
C LEU A 310 -8.29 14.65 9.20
N HIS A 311 -7.50 13.64 8.83
CA HIS A 311 -6.95 13.51 7.47
C HIS A 311 -6.99 12.07 6.95
N HIS A 312 -7.82 11.79 5.95
CA HIS A 312 -7.83 10.52 5.23
C HIS A 312 -8.38 10.68 3.81
N GLY A 313 -8.13 9.68 2.95
CA GLY A 313 -8.40 9.77 1.50
C GLY A 313 -9.86 9.97 1.09
N SER A 314 -10.84 9.69 1.98
CA SER A 314 -12.27 9.87 1.67
C SER A 314 -12.80 11.29 1.92
N LEU A 315 -12.04 12.14 2.61
CA LEU A 315 -12.42 13.54 2.82
C LEU A 315 -12.32 14.34 1.52
N ALA A 316 -13.16 15.37 1.39
CA ALA A 316 -13.07 16.31 0.27
C ALA A 316 -11.66 16.92 0.15
N VAL A 317 -11.20 17.12 -1.08
CA VAL A 317 -9.85 17.65 -1.36
C VAL A 317 -9.61 18.99 -0.67
N GLU A 318 -10.61 19.86 -0.64
CA GLU A 318 -10.55 21.18 -0.01
C GLU A 318 -10.37 21.06 1.52
N GLN A 319 -11.01 20.06 2.16
CA GLN A 319 -10.85 19.82 3.59
C GLN A 319 -9.45 19.30 3.90
N ARG A 320 -8.95 18.34 3.12
CA ARG A 320 -7.58 17.82 3.28
C ARG A 320 -6.55 18.94 3.14
N ARG A 321 -6.66 19.80 2.11
CA ARG A 321 -5.78 20.96 1.90
C ARG A 321 -5.83 21.97 3.05
N LYS A 322 -6.99 22.16 3.70
CA LYS A 322 -7.11 23.02 4.87
C LYS A 322 -6.35 22.46 6.06
N VAL A 323 -6.46 21.15 6.32
CA VAL A 323 -5.71 20.47 7.39
C VAL A 323 -4.22 20.51 7.10
N GLU A 324 -3.81 20.20 5.86
CA GLU A 324 -2.43 20.29 5.39
C GLU A 324 -1.84 21.70 5.58
N ALA A 325 -2.56 22.74 5.18
CA ALA A 325 -2.12 24.12 5.34
C ALA A 325 -2.06 24.56 6.82
N ALA A 326 -3.00 24.12 7.65
CA ALA A 326 -3.02 24.43 9.06
C ALA A 326 -1.87 23.71 9.80
N MET A 327 -1.55 22.49 9.38
CA MET A 327 -0.42 21.72 9.90
C MET A 327 0.92 22.38 9.54
N ALA A 328 1.13 22.71 8.26
CA ALA A 328 2.32 23.42 7.79
C ALA A 328 2.52 24.80 8.46
N ALA A 329 1.42 25.44 8.89
CA ALA A 329 1.45 26.71 9.62
C ALA A 329 1.61 26.54 11.15
N GLY A 330 1.77 25.32 11.66
CA GLY A 330 1.89 25.04 13.11
C GLY A 330 0.64 25.38 13.92
N LYS A 331 -0.55 25.40 13.28
CA LYS A 331 -1.82 25.78 13.92
C LYS A 331 -2.57 24.59 14.53
N LEU A 332 -2.12 23.37 14.27
CA LEU A 332 -2.76 22.16 14.78
C LEU A 332 -1.94 21.56 15.92
N ARG A 333 -2.62 21.15 16.97
CA ARG A 333 -2.05 20.42 18.09
C ARG A 333 -1.91 18.94 17.78
N ALA A 334 -2.87 18.40 17.04
CA ALA A 334 -2.82 17.01 16.56
C ALA A 334 -3.55 16.83 15.23
N VAL A 335 -3.16 15.79 14.48
CA VAL A 335 -3.89 15.31 13.32
C VAL A 335 -4.07 13.81 13.44
N VAL A 336 -5.32 13.34 13.38
CA VAL A 336 -5.65 11.91 13.24
C VAL A 336 -5.59 11.55 11.77
N ALA A 337 -4.72 10.61 11.38
CA ALA A 337 -4.47 10.30 9.98
C ALA A 337 -4.36 8.80 9.70
N THR A 338 -4.71 8.41 8.47
CA THR A 338 -4.38 7.10 7.89
C THR A 338 -3.07 7.19 7.09
N SER A 339 -2.76 6.20 6.28
CA SER A 339 -1.59 6.19 5.38
C SER A 339 -1.51 7.38 4.40
N SER A 340 -2.49 8.27 4.39
CA SER A 340 -2.46 9.48 3.58
C SER A 340 -1.36 10.47 3.94
N LEU A 341 -0.77 10.35 5.16
CA LEU A 341 0.37 11.12 5.64
C LEU A 341 1.64 10.27 5.82
N ASP A 342 1.64 8.99 5.40
CA ASP A 342 2.83 8.11 5.50
C ASP A 342 3.98 8.58 4.59
N LEU A 343 3.70 9.26 3.48
CA LEU A 343 4.66 9.62 2.44
C LEU A 343 5.04 11.12 2.48
N GLY A 344 6.27 11.39 2.38
CA GLY A 344 7.17 12.47 1.99
C GLY A 344 6.77 13.94 1.99
N ILE A 345 5.67 14.37 2.57
CA ILE A 345 5.38 15.81 2.70
C ILE A 345 6.02 16.35 3.98
N ASP A 346 6.70 17.49 3.88
CA ASP A 346 7.22 18.21 5.04
C ASP A 346 6.08 18.97 5.74
N TRP A 347 5.71 18.47 6.92
CA TRP A 347 4.57 18.97 7.68
C TRP A 347 4.96 20.01 8.75
N GLY A 348 6.19 20.52 8.70
CA GLY A 348 6.69 21.42 9.74
C GLY A 348 7.11 20.67 11.03
N ASP A 349 7.08 21.37 12.16
CA ASP A 349 7.60 20.87 13.43
C ASP A 349 6.64 19.87 14.11
N VAL A 350 6.53 18.65 13.58
CA VAL A 350 5.90 17.52 14.27
C VAL A 350 6.91 16.93 15.24
N ASP A 351 6.58 16.91 16.53
CA ASP A 351 7.48 16.43 17.57
C ASP A 351 7.13 15.06 18.16
N LEU A 352 5.92 14.55 17.85
CA LEU A 352 5.50 13.22 18.26
C LEU A 352 4.66 12.50 17.19
N VAL A 353 4.90 11.21 17.04
CA VAL A 353 4.01 10.26 16.34
C VAL A 353 3.38 9.31 17.34
N VAL A 354 2.05 9.17 17.30
CA VAL A 354 1.32 8.12 18.02
C VAL A 354 0.77 7.13 17.00
N GLN A 355 1.14 5.86 17.13
CA GLN A 355 0.59 4.77 16.36
C GLN A 355 -0.53 4.08 17.14
N MET A 356 -1.79 4.36 16.80
CA MET A 356 -2.95 3.72 17.41
C MET A 356 -3.30 2.40 16.69
N GLY A 357 -3.23 1.28 17.42
CA GLY A 357 -3.20 -0.06 16.88
C GLY A 357 -1.80 -0.52 16.46
N ALA A 358 -1.61 -1.82 16.28
CA ALA A 358 -0.32 -2.36 15.86
C ALA A 358 0.06 -1.93 14.44
N PRO A 359 1.36 -1.72 14.15
CA PRO A 359 1.81 -1.12 12.89
C PRO A 359 1.69 -2.04 11.67
N LYS A 360 1.51 -3.35 11.87
CA LYS A 360 1.40 -4.40 10.84
C LYS A 360 2.67 -4.62 9.98
N GLY A 361 3.70 -3.79 10.18
CA GLY A 361 4.99 -3.88 9.51
C GLY A 361 5.99 -2.87 10.07
N VAL A 362 7.26 -3.27 10.16
CA VAL A 362 8.35 -2.44 10.72
C VAL A 362 8.70 -1.30 9.77
N SER A 363 8.80 -1.59 8.48
CA SER A 363 9.11 -0.58 7.46
C SER A 363 8.09 0.57 7.46
N ARG A 364 6.80 0.24 7.62
CA ARG A 364 5.73 1.24 7.75
C ARG A 364 5.85 2.03 9.05
N LEU A 365 6.11 1.36 10.16
CA LEU A 365 6.33 2.02 11.44
C LEU A 365 7.46 3.03 11.33
N MET A 366 8.59 2.66 10.73
CA MET A 366 9.73 3.54 10.52
C MET A 366 9.41 4.74 9.63
N GLN A 367 8.60 4.55 8.58
CA GLN A 367 8.13 5.64 7.72
C GLN A 367 7.27 6.64 8.51
N ARG A 368 6.37 6.15 9.39
CA ARG A 368 5.54 6.99 10.28
C ARG A 368 6.37 7.70 11.33
N ILE A 369 7.27 7.01 12.00
CA ILE A 369 8.20 7.58 12.99
C ILE A 369 9.00 8.72 12.37
N GLY A 370 9.48 8.55 11.14
CA GLY A 370 10.22 9.56 10.41
C GLY A 370 9.43 10.84 10.05
N ARG A 371 8.14 10.93 10.45
CA ARG A 371 7.36 12.19 10.38
C ARG A 371 7.60 13.09 11.60
N ALA A 372 8.05 12.54 12.72
CA ALA A 372 8.42 13.34 13.88
C ALA A 372 9.88 13.80 13.78
N ASN A 373 10.13 15.06 14.15
CA ASN A 373 11.48 15.66 14.16
C ASN A 373 12.21 15.38 12.83
N HIS A 374 11.69 15.94 11.73
CA HIS A 374 12.10 15.67 10.35
C HIS A 374 13.54 16.14 10.04
N ARG A 375 14.42 16.19 11.05
CA ARG A 375 15.84 16.54 10.95
C ARG A 375 16.70 15.34 11.31
N LEU A 376 17.78 15.14 10.59
CA LEU A 376 18.65 13.96 10.76
C LEU A 376 19.29 13.92 12.15
N ASP A 377 19.55 15.09 12.72
CA ASP A 377 20.28 15.28 14.00
C ASP A 377 19.34 15.25 15.21
N GLU A 378 18.01 15.24 14.98
CA GLU A 378 17.02 15.19 16.04
C GLU A 378 16.43 13.77 16.16
N GLN A 379 16.29 13.28 17.38
CA GLN A 379 15.71 11.98 17.64
C GLN A 379 14.20 12.00 17.40
N SER A 380 13.73 11.22 16.42
CA SER A 380 12.30 11.02 16.19
C SER A 380 11.67 10.31 17.38
N ARG A 381 10.49 10.76 17.83
CA ARG A 381 9.75 10.20 18.96
C ARG A 381 8.45 9.57 18.50
N ALA A 382 8.18 8.36 18.98
CA ALA A 382 6.92 7.68 18.69
C ALA A 382 6.43 6.86 19.88
N MET A 383 5.10 6.76 19.99
CA MET A 383 4.42 5.88 20.93
C MET A 383 3.46 4.97 20.19
N ILE A 384 3.41 3.68 20.57
CA ILE A 384 2.47 2.71 20.02
C ILE A 384 1.40 2.47 21.09
N ALA A 385 0.13 2.63 20.72
CA ALA A 385 -1.04 2.35 21.55
C ALA A 385 -1.75 1.10 21.00
N PRO A 386 -1.41 -0.13 21.47
CA PRO A 386 -2.02 -1.36 21.01
C PRO A 386 -3.53 -1.38 21.30
N ALA A 387 -4.33 -1.91 20.38
CA ALA A 387 -5.78 -1.97 20.56
C ALA A 387 -6.26 -3.21 21.35
N ASN A 388 -5.44 -4.24 21.47
CA ASN A 388 -5.74 -5.49 22.18
C ASN A 388 -4.46 -6.22 22.59
N ARG A 389 -4.61 -7.33 23.35
CA ARG A 389 -3.48 -8.09 23.89
C ARG A 389 -2.56 -8.72 22.84
N PHE A 390 -3.10 -9.19 21.71
CA PHE A 390 -2.26 -9.68 20.59
C PHE A 390 -1.45 -8.56 19.97
N GLU A 391 -2.03 -7.38 19.85
CA GLU A 391 -1.32 -6.22 19.31
C GLU A 391 -0.21 -5.70 20.23
N VAL A 392 -0.27 -6.00 21.55
CA VAL A 392 0.87 -5.75 22.44
C VAL A 392 2.06 -6.61 22.06
N LEU A 393 1.84 -7.89 21.77
CA LEU A 393 2.91 -8.80 21.31
C LEU A 393 3.51 -8.33 19.99
N GLU A 394 2.66 -7.90 19.04
CA GLU A 394 3.09 -7.34 17.77
C GLU A 394 3.88 -6.04 17.96
N SER A 395 3.44 -5.17 18.87
CA SER A 395 4.13 -3.92 19.18
C SER A 395 5.50 -4.15 19.80
N LEU A 396 5.62 -5.11 20.73
CA LEU A 396 6.92 -5.52 21.28
C LEU A 396 7.83 -6.10 20.19
N ALA A 397 7.29 -6.93 19.30
CA ALA A 397 8.04 -7.47 18.16
C ALA A 397 8.55 -6.36 17.23
N ALA A 398 7.72 -5.33 16.99
CA ALA A 398 8.10 -4.18 16.19
C ALA A 398 9.16 -3.31 16.86
N LEU A 399 9.06 -3.06 18.18
CA LEU A 399 10.09 -2.35 18.94
C LEU A 399 11.43 -3.05 18.87
N GLU A 400 11.48 -4.35 19.15
CA GLU A 400 12.72 -5.12 19.08
C GLU A 400 13.33 -5.13 17.67
N ALA A 401 12.50 -5.11 16.63
CA ALA A 401 12.97 -5.02 15.24
C ALA A 401 13.56 -3.62 14.93
N VAL A 402 12.93 -2.54 15.43
CA VAL A 402 13.46 -1.18 15.30
C VAL A 402 14.81 -1.05 16.02
N GLU A 403 14.94 -1.58 17.23
CA GLU A 403 16.20 -1.60 18.00
C GLU A 403 17.30 -2.38 17.25
N ALA A 404 16.93 -3.51 16.65
CA ALA A 404 17.84 -4.35 15.86
C ALA A 404 18.12 -3.77 14.46
N ARG A 405 17.44 -2.69 14.04
CA ARG A 405 17.48 -2.10 12.68
C ARG A 405 17.11 -3.11 11.58
N GLU A 406 16.23 -4.03 11.90
CA GLU A 406 15.71 -5.02 10.95
C GLU A 406 14.40 -4.53 10.37
N LEU A 407 14.23 -4.68 9.05
CA LEU A 407 13.05 -4.27 8.32
C LEU A 407 12.37 -5.46 7.66
N ASP A 408 11.07 -5.36 7.50
CA ASP A 408 10.32 -6.26 6.64
C ASP A 408 10.37 -5.81 5.18
N GLY A 409 10.26 -6.79 4.29
CA GLY A 409 10.15 -6.59 2.85
C GLY A 409 9.13 -7.55 2.26
N ASP A 410 8.40 -7.09 1.27
CA ASP A 410 7.49 -7.94 0.52
C ASP A 410 8.27 -8.66 -0.61
N PRO A 411 7.94 -9.92 -0.90
CA PRO A 411 8.55 -10.61 -2.02
C PRO A 411 8.17 -9.95 -3.36
N PRO A 412 8.98 -10.11 -4.42
CA PRO A 412 8.66 -9.59 -5.74
C PRO A 412 7.39 -10.25 -6.28
N ARG A 413 6.55 -9.44 -6.91
CA ARG A 413 5.30 -9.89 -7.52
C ARG A 413 5.56 -10.47 -8.92
N PRO A 414 4.84 -11.54 -9.33
CA PRO A 414 4.90 -12.06 -10.72
C PRO A 414 4.46 -11.01 -11.75
N PRO A 415 4.90 -11.12 -13.03
CA PRO A 415 4.54 -10.20 -14.10
C PRO A 415 3.02 -9.97 -14.22
N CYS A 416 2.57 -8.72 -14.20
CA CYS A 416 1.15 -8.38 -14.31
C CYS A 416 0.76 -8.24 -15.80
N LEU A 417 0.10 -9.27 -16.35
CA LEU A 417 -0.19 -9.36 -17.79
C LEU A 417 -1.27 -8.36 -18.25
N ASP A 418 -2.18 -7.94 -17.37
CA ASP A 418 -3.13 -6.86 -17.61
C ASP A 418 -2.46 -5.49 -17.75
N VAL A 419 -1.42 -5.25 -16.97
CA VAL A 419 -0.60 -4.03 -17.05
C VAL A 419 0.24 -4.04 -18.34
N LEU A 420 0.78 -5.21 -18.72
CA LEU A 420 1.46 -5.38 -20.00
C LEU A 420 0.51 -5.08 -21.18
N ALA A 421 -0.71 -5.63 -21.15
CA ALA A 421 -1.72 -5.36 -22.17
C ALA A 421 -2.01 -3.86 -22.33
N GLN A 422 -2.14 -3.14 -21.21
CA GLN A 422 -2.30 -1.69 -21.21
C GLN A 422 -1.08 -0.98 -21.83
N HIS A 423 0.13 -1.42 -21.51
CA HIS A 423 1.37 -0.83 -22.02
C HIS A 423 1.55 -1.03 -23.52
N ILE A 424 1.18 -2.21 -24.07
CA ILE A 424 1.16 -2.48 -25.52
C ILE A 424 0.30 -1.46 -26.24
N VAL A 425 -0.94 -1.23 -25.78
CA VAL A 425 -1.84 -0.21 -26.37
C VAL A 425 -1.22 1.19 -26.27
N GLY A 426 -0.67 1.53 -25.10
CA GLY A 426 -0.03 2.82 -24.85
C GLY A 426 1.13 3.10 -25.80
N THR A 427 1.96 2.12 -26.08
CA THR A 427 3.08 2.21 -27.03
C THR A 427 2.57 2.33 -28.48
N ALA A 428 1.57 1.52 -28.84
CA ALA A 428 0.96 1.59 -30.18
C ALA A 428 0.27 2.94 -30.47
N CYS A 429 -0.14 3.68 -29.42
CA CYS A 429 -0.65 5.06 -29.55
C CYS A 429 0.40 6.04 -30.07
N ALA A 430 1.68 5.81 -29.75
CA ALA A 430 2.77 6.73 -30.10
C ALA A 430 3.47 6.33 -31.41
N GLN A 431 3.60 5.05 -31.67
CA GLN A 431 4.34 4.55 -32.85
C GLN A 431 3.96 3.10 -33.17
N PRO A 432 4.20 2.64 -34.44
CA PRO A 432 4.10 1.23 -34.78
C PRO A 432 5.08 0.37 -33.96
N ILE A 433 4.65 -0.82 -33.56
CA ILE A 433 5.40 -1.77 -32.74
C ILE A 433 5.97 -2.88 -33.62
N ASP A 434 7.28 -3.09 -33.57
CA ASP A 434 7.91 -4.33 -33.96
C ASP A 434 7.79 -5.32 -32.78
N ARG A 435 7.12 -6.46 -32.98
CA ARG A 435 6.77 -7.41 -31.90
C ARG A 435 8.00 -7.98 -31.22
N GLU A 436 9.06 -8.30 -32.00
CA GLU A 436 10.28 -8.89 -31.46
C GLU A 436 11.10 -7.87 -30.65
N ALA A 437 11.36 -6.72 -31.26
CA ALA A 437 12.08 -5.64 -30.58
C ALA A 437 11.35 -5.20 -29.29
N PHE A 438 10.02 -5.18 -29.31
CA PHE A 438 9.22 -4.81 -28.16
C PHE A 438 9.22 -5.87 -27.04
N PHE A 439 9.29 -7.16 -27.38
CA PHE A 439 9.50 -8.22 -26.38
C PHE A 439 10.79 -8.00 -25.60
N HIS A 440 11.89 -7.69 -26.30
CA HIS A 440 13.15 -7.39 -25.65
C HIS A 440 13.09 -6.09 -24.82
N GLU A 441 12.40 -5.05 -25.29
CA GLU A 441 12.18 -3.82 -24.53
C GLU A 441 11.43 -4.09 -23.22
N VAL A 442 10.33 -4.84 -23.25
CA VAL A 442 9.51 -5.20 -22.09
C VAL A 442 10.33 -5.95 -21.03
N ARG A 443 11.18 -6.89 -21.45
CA ARG A 443 12.02 -7.69 -20.55
C ARG A 443 13.14 -6.88 -19.86
N ARG A 444 13.42 -5.67 -20.29
CA ARG A 444 14.30 -4.74 -19.55
C ARG A 444 13.65 -4.20 -18.29
N ALA A 445 12.34 -4.20 -18.19
CA ALA A 445 11.63 -3.87 -16.96
C ALA A 445 11.76 -5.02 -15.95
N GLN A 446 12.32 -4.76 -14.77
CA GLN A 446 12.65 -5.78 -13.76
C GLN A 446 11.50 -6.76 -13.48
N PRO A 447 10.23 -6.36 -13.29
CA PRO A 447 9.14 -7.29 -13.04
C PRO A 447 8.80 -8.22 -14.23
N TYR A 448 9.31 -7.91 -15.42
CA TYR A 448 9.06 -8.65 -16.66
C TYR A 448 10.33 -9.32 -17.23
N ARG A 449 11.43 -9.32 -16.47
CA ARG A 449 12.71 -9.90 -16.94
C ARG A 449 12.57 -11.37 -17.33
N ASP A 450 11.80 -12.12 -16.55
CA ASP A 450 11.56 -13.54 -16.73
C ASP A 450 10.22 -13.83 -17.46
N LEU A 451 9.64 -12.82 -18.13
CA LEU A 451 8.42 -12.98 -18.89
C LEU A 451 8.64 -14.02 -20.01
N SER A 452 7.81 -15.07 -20.01
CA SER A 452 7.88 -16.08 -21.05
C SER A 452 7.46 -15.52 -22.41
N ARG A 453 8.00 -16.11 -23.47
CA ARG A 453 7.59 -15.75 -24.84
C ARG A 453 6.09 -16.00 -25.04
N GLN A 454 5.59 -17.10 -24.53
CA GLN A 454 4.18 -17.47 -24.64
C GLN A 454 3.27 -16.43 -23.96
N ASP A 455 3.58 -16.03 -22.73
CA ASP A 455 2.78 -15.01 -22.01
C ASP A 455 2.78 -13.66 -22.71
N PHE A 456 3.93 -13.29 -23.29
CA PHE A 456 4.03 -12.07 -24.09
C PHE A 456 3.17 -12.17 -25.35
N ASP A 457 3.28 -13.27 -26.10
CA ASP A 457 2.57 -13.47 -27.35
C ASP A 457 1.06 -13.55 -27.12
N ASP A 458 0.59 -14.30 -26.10
CA ASP A 458 -0.81 -14.37 -25.70
C ASP A 458 -1.36 -12.99 -25.31
N THR A 459 -0.55 -12.19 -24.57
CA THR A 459 -0.96 -10.83 -24.19
C THR A 459 -1.04 -9.91 -25.40
N PHE A 460 -0.09 -10.03 -26.33
CA PHE A 460 -0.07 -9.23 -27.55
C PHE A 460 -1.25 -9.57 -28.46
N ASP A 461 -1.54 -10.87 -28.64
CA ASP A 461 -2.66 -11.34 -29.47
C ASP A 461 -4.02 -10.97 -28.85
N PHE A 462 -4.14 -11.02 -27.50
CA PHE A 462 -5.29 -10.45 -26.81
C PHE A 462 -5.48 -8.97 -27.14
N VAL A 463 -4.43 -8.16 -27.09
CA VAL A 463 -4.51 -6.72 -27.42
C VAL A 463 -4.85 -6.52 -28.88
N ALA A 464 -4.30 -7.33 -29.77
CA ALA A 464 -4.53 -7.22 -31.20
C ALA A 464 -5.97 -7.55 -31.60
N THR A 465 -6.53 -8.67 -31.11
CA THR A 465 -7.78 -9.24 -31.60
C THR A 465 -8.80 -9.59 -30.51
N GLY A 466 -8.45 -9.42 -29.23
CA GLY A 466 -9.30 -9.83 -28.11
C GLY A 466 -9.14 -11.30 -27.68
N GLY A 467 -8.21 -12.06 -28.29
CA GLY A 467 -8.08 -13.50 -28.11
C GLY A 467 -9.08 -14.29 -28.97
N TYR A 468 -9.10 -15.62 -28.82
CA TYR A 468 -9.95 -16.49 -29.66
C TYR A 468 -11.44 -16.22 -29.48
N ALA A 469 -11.94 -16.19 -28.26
CA ALA A 469 -13.36 -16.06 -27.95
C ALA A 469 -13.96 -14.70 -28.32
N LEU A 470 -13.15 -13.64 -28.33
CA LEU A 470 -13.60 -12.27 -28.61
C LEU A 470 -13.24 -11.79 -30.03
N ALA A 471 -12.48 -12.58 -30.80
CA ALA A 471 -12.02 -12.23 -32.15
C ALA A 471 -13.13 -11.97 -33.17
N ALA A 472 -14.34 -12.51 -32.96
CA ALA A 472 -15.50 -12.24 -33.79
C ALA A 472 -16.07 -10.81 -33.70
N TYR A 473 -15.61 -10.02 -32.71
CA TYR A 473 -16.14 -8.69 -32.46
C TYR A 473 -15.11 -7.61 -32.78
N ASP A 474 -15.30 -6.84 -33.84
CA ASP A 474 -14.39 -5.77 -34.33
C ASP A 474 -13.98 -4.77 -33.23
N ARG A 475 -14.82 -4.53 -32.24
CA ARG A 475 -14.53 -3.60 -31.13
C ARG A 475 -13.33 -4.01 -30.28
N TRP A 476 -12.93 -5.29 -30.33
CA TRP A 476 -11.78 -5.83 -29.61
C TRP A 476 -10.49 -5.85 -30.46
N HIS A 477 -10.59 -5.55 -31.75
CA HIS A 477 -9.44 -5.42 -32.64
C HIS A 477 -8.81 -4.04 -32.43
N ARG A 478 -7.84 -3.98 -31.52
CA ARG A 478 -7.19 -2.70 -31.16
C ARG A 478 -5.96 -2.41 -31.99
N LEU A 479 -5.29 -3.43 -32.49
CA LEU A 479 -4.13 -3.32 -33.36
C LEU A 479 -4.43 -3.89 -34.73
N LYS A 480 -3.77 -3.30 -35.75
CA LYS A 480 -3.72 -3.82 -37.12
C LYS A 480 -2.29 -3.98 -37.55
N LYS A 481 -2.02 -5.04 -38.30
CA LYS A 481 -0.71 -5.33 -38.87
C LYS A 481 -0.49 -4.48 -40.13
N LEU A 482 0.69 -3.87 -40.23
CA LEU A 482 1.13 -3.10 -41.38
C LEU A 482 1.80 -4.01 -42.41
N PRO A 483 1.94 -3.57 -43.70
CA PRO A 483 2.64 -4.36 -44.74
C PRO A 483 4.08 -4.67 -44.40
N ASP A 484 4.76 -3.84 -43.59
CA ASP A 484 6.15 -4.04 -43.13
C ASP A 484 6.25 -4.99 -41.92
N GLY A 485 5.16 -5.60 -41.50
CA GLY A 485 5.09 -6.54 -40.38
C GLY A 485 4.91 -5.92 -39.02
N ARG A 486 5.05 -4.60 -38.86
CA ARG A 486 4.82 -3.89 -37.62
C ARG A 486 3.33 -3.76 -37.29
N TRP A 487 3.00 -3.45 -36.04
CA TRP A 487 1.65 -3.30 -35.54
C TRP A 487 1.37 -1.87 -35.11
N MET A 488 0.22 -1.33 -35.49
CA MET A 488 -0.24 -0.02 -35.09
C MET A 488 -1.69 -0.05 -34.59
N LEU A 489 -2.16 1.04 -33.99
CA LEU A 489 -3.57 1.14 -33.59
C LEU A 489 -4.51 0.93 -34.77
N ALA A 490 -5.58 0.17 -34.56
CA ALA A 490 -6.62 -0.06 -35.56
C ALA A 490 -7.38 1.24 -35.88
N SER A 491 -7.61 2.11 -34.88
CA SER A 491 -8.29 3.40 -35.07
C SER A 491 -7.84 4.46 -34.05
N PRO A 492 -8.01 5.75 -34.37
CA PRO A 492 -7.76 6.86 -33.44
C PRO A 492 -8.64 6.83 -32.19
N LEU A 493 -9.82 6.18 -32.26
CA LEU A 493 -10.72 6.03 -31.13
C LEU A 493 -10.06 5.24 -29.99
N VAL A 494 -9.30 4.19 -30.32
CA VAL A 494 -8.56 3.38 -29.35
C VAL A 494 -7.58 4.24 -28.55
N ALA A 495 -6.87 5.19 -29.21
CA ALA A 495 -5.98 6.11 -28.50
C ALA A 495 -6.73 7.04 -27.53
N LYS A 496 -7.91 7.52 -27.94
CA LYS A 496 -8.74 8.37 -27.08
C LYS A 496 -9.25 7.60 -25.86
N GLN A 497 -9.73 6.38 -26.05
CA GLN A 497 -10.19 5.50 -25.00
C GLN A 497 -9.08 5.13 -24.03
N PHE A 498 -7.90 4.75 -24.53
CA PHE A 498 -6.73 4.49 -23.73
C PHE A 498 -6.38 5.70 -22.83
N ARG A 499 -6.28 6.90 -23.40
CA ARG A 499 -5.89 8.11 -22.65
C ARG A 499 -6.89 8.50 -21.57
N MET A 500 -8.14 8.09 -21.67
CA MET A 500 -9.18 8.34 -20.66
C MET A 500 -9.17 7.31 -19.53
N ASN A 501 -8.62 6.10 -19.76
CA ASN A 501 -8.70 4.97 -18.86
C ASN A 501 -7.33 4.44 -18.38
N VAL A 502 -6.23 5.09 -18.75
CA VAL A 502 -4.87 4.64 -18.38
C VAL A 502 -4.64 4.70 -16.88
N GLY A 503 -3.98 3.67 -16.36
CA GLY A 503 -3.58 3.54 -14.97
C GLY A 503 -3.98 2.19 -14.38
N THR A 504 -3.43 1.89 -13.22
CA THR A 504 -3.65 0.63 -12.51
C THR A 504 -4.54 0.79 -11.26
N ILE A 505 -4.96 2.02 -10.96
CA ILE A 505 -5.86 2.32 -9.84
C ILE A 505 -7.29 2.19 -10.35
N VAL A 506 -7.93 1.07 -9.98
CA VAL A 506 -9.36 0.88 -10.25
C VAL A 506 -10.12 1.44 -9.06
N GLU A 507 -10.74 2.59 -9.26
CA GLU A 507 -11.54 3.25 -8.23
C GLU A 507 -12.78 2.40 -7.89
N LEU A 508 -13.02 2.21 -6.59
CA LEU A 508 -14.29 1.69 -6.10
C LEU A 508 -15.38 2.74 -6.38
N PRO A 509 -16.62 2.33 -6.63
CA PRO A 509 -17.71 3.28 -6.81
C PRO A 509 -17.99 3.99 -5.50
N LEU A 510 -17.86 5.28 -5.53
CA LEU A 510 -18.04 6.18 -4.40
C LEU A 510 -19.28 7.07 -4.64
N LEU A 511 -20.01 7.34 -3.57
CA LEU A 511 -21.07 8.34 -3.53
C LEU A 511 -20.57 9.56 -2.73
N LYS A 512 -20.85 10.75 -3.23
CA LYS A 512 -20.53 11.98 -2.52
C LYS A 512 -21.40 12.12 -1.28
N VAL A 513 -20.80 12.40 -0.14
CA VAL A 513 -21.54 12.80 1.08
C VAL A 513 -21.75 14.31 1.02
N ARG A 514 -23.01 14.73 0.88
CA ARG A 514 -23.38 16.13 0.68
C ARG A 514 -24.39 16.58 1.74
N LEU A 515 -24.10 17.69 2.38
CA LEU A 515 -25.09 18.33 3.25
C LEU A 515 -26.24 18.89 2.39
N ARG A 516 -27.48 18.70 2.87
CA ARG A 516 -28.72 19.16 2.18
C ARG A 516 -28.65 20.63 1.77
N ARG A 517 -28.11 21.48 2.66
CA ARG A 517 -27.85 22.90 2.42
C ARG A 517 -26.40 23.22 2.71
N GLY A 518 -25.46 22.58 1.97
CA GLY A 518 -24.06 22.79 2.25
C GLY A 518 -23.11 22.11 1.27
N PRO A 519 -21.82 22.11 1.59
CA PRO A 519 -20.78 21.57 0.74
C PRO A 519 -20.79 20.04 0.71
N VAL A 520 -20.05 19.48 -0.25
CA VAL A 520 -19.65 18.07 -0.24
C VAL A 520 -18.56 17.90 0.83
N LEU A 521 -18.78 16.95 1.73
CA LEU A 521 -17.85 16.63 2.83
C LEU A 521 -16.75 15.65 2.39
N GLY A 522 -17.06 14.79 1.41
CA GLY A 522 -16.16 13.77 0.91
C GLY A 522 -16.93 12.67 0.16
N GLU A 523 -16.38 11.46 0.16
CA GLU A 523 -16.93 10.33 -0.59
C GLU A 523 -16.93 9.06 0.27
N VAL A 524 -18.01 8.28 0.19
CA VAL A 524 -18.16 6.97 0.85
C VAL A 524 -18.47 5.91 -0.18
N GLU A 525 -18.21 4.67 0.14
CA GLU A 525 -18.54 3.55 -0.75
C GLU A 525 -20.05 3.40 -0.94
N GLU A 526 -20.44 3.17 -2.18
CA GLU A 526 -21.85 2.96 -2.54
C GLU A 526 -22.49 1.82 -1.72
N ALA A 527 -21.71 0.75 -1.46
CA ALA A 527 -22.17 -0.39 -0.67
C ALA A 527 -22.58 0.00 0.76
N PHE A 528 -21.87 0.93 1.39
CA PHE A 528 -22.22 1.45 2.71
C PHE A 528 -23.57 2.19 2.65
N VAL A 529 -23.73 3.07 1.66
CA VAL A 529 -24.97 3.87 1.52
C VAL A 529 -26.18 3.00 1.20
N GLN A 530 -26.00 1.89 0.46
CA GLN A 530 -27.07 0.92 0.19
C GLN A 530 -27.59 0.21 1.44
N GLY A 531 -26.78 0.13 2.50
CA GLY A 531 -27.17 -0.40 3.82
C GLY A 531 -27.79 0.63 4.76
N LEU A 532 -27.94 1.90 4.32
CA LEU A 532 -28.57 2.96 5.12
C LEU A 532 -30.06 3.13 4.77
N VAL A 533 -30.87 3.35 5.81
CA VAL A 533 -32.26 3.75 5.70
C VAL A 533 -32.40 5.24 6.03
N PRO A 534 -33.24 6.02 5.33
CA PRO A 534 -33.49 7.41 5.71
C PRO A 534 -33.82 7.57 7.20
N GLY A 535 -33.06 8.42 7.89
CA GLY A 535 -33.12 8.58 9.34
C GLY A 535 -31.91 8.00 10.10
N ASP A 536 -31.21 7.03 9.50
CA ASP A 536 -29.97 6.49 10.09
C ASP A 536 -28.93 7.57 10.33
N THR A 537 -28.20 7.46 11.44
CA THR A 537 -27.07 8.35 11.73
C THR A 537 -25.74 7.65 11.45
N PHE A 538 -24.76 8.43 11.03
CA PHE A 538 -23.40 7.92 10.81
C PHE A 538 -22.34 9.02 11.03
N VAL A 539 -21.12 8.62 11.40
CA VAL A 539 -19.99 9.55 11.56
C VAL A 539 -19.26 9.68 10.25
N PHE A 540 -19.05 10.91 9.78
CA PHE A 540 -18.22 11.18 8.60
C PHE A 540 -17.67 12.61 8.62
N ALA A 541 -16.38 12.76 8.26
CA ALA A 541 -15.64 14.04 8.29
C ALA A 541 -15.66 14.69 9.68
N GLY A 542 -15.57 13.88 10.74
CA GLY A 542 -15.63 14.32 12.13
C GLY A 542 -16.98 14.89 12.54
N ARG A 543 -18.07 14.50 11.89
CA ARG A 543 -19.43 14.99 12.18
C ARG A 543 -20.41 13.84 12.25
N MET A 544 -21.34 13.92 13.15
CA MET A 544 -22.52 13.05 13.14
C MET A 544 -23.52 13.57 12.13
N LEU A 545 -23.88 12.72 11.18
CA LEU A 545 -24.78 13.02 10.07
C LEU A 545 -25.99 12.09 10.10
N ARG A 546 -27.16 12.62 9.69
CA ARG A 546 -28.38 11.86 9.44
C ARG A 546 -28.54 11.67 7.94
N PHE A 547 -28.70 10.44 7.50
CA PHE A 547 -28.97 10.09 6.10
C PHE A 547 -30.41 10.43 5.74
N GLU A 548 -30.62 11.18 4.64
CA GLU A 548 -31.96 11.55 4.14
C GLU A 548 -32.33 10.82 2.86
N GLY A 549 -31.34 10.32 2.10
CA GLY A 549 -31.58 9.61 0.85
C GLY A 549 -30.47 9.83 -0.17
N VAL A 550 -30.60 9.24 -1.34
CA VAL A 550 -29.64 9.39 -2.47
C VAL A 550 -30.25 10.25 -3.56
N LYS A 551 -29.52 11.26 -4.02
CA LYS A 551 -29.88 12.11 -5.17
C LYS A 551 -28.65 12.36 -6.02
N GLU A 552 -28.72 12.15 -7.33
CA GLU A 552 -27.63 12.46 -8.30
C GLU A 552 -26.25 11.93 -7.89
N LEU A 553 -26.12 10.65 -7.56
CA LEU A 553 -24.90 10.01 -7.06
C LEU A 553 -24.31 10.64 -5.77
N ALA A 554 -25.17 11.29 -4.98
CA ALA A 554 -24.79 11.81 -3.67
C ALA A 554 -25.71 11.29 -2.57
N ALA A 555 -25.15 10.89 -1.44
CA ALA A 555 -25.84 10.69 -0.18
C ALA A 555 -26.14 12.06 0.42
N ILE A 556 -27.40 12.41 0.48
CA ILE A 556 -27.87 13.68 1.07
C ILE A 556 -28.03 13.49 2.56
N CYS A 557 -27.43 14.39 3.34
CA CYS A 557 -27.37 14.31 4.79
C CYS A 557 -27.68 15.65 5.45
N SER A 558 -28.10 15.59 6.70
CA SER A 558 -28.19 16.74 7.62
C SER A 558 -27.35 16.50 8.86
N PRO A 559 -26.88 17.56 9.56
CA PRO A 559 -26.25 17.41 10.86
C PRO A 559 -27.19 16.71 11.86
N ALA A 560 -26.67 15.83 12.70
CA ALA A 560 -27.40 15.14 13.74
C ALA A 560 -26.73 15.38 15.10
N THR A 561 -27.57 15.43 16.17
CA THR A 561 -27.14 15.48 17.56
C THR A 561 -27.83 14.32 18.28
N GLY A 562 -27.03 13.30 18.66
CA GLY A 562 -27.57 12.10 19.32
C GLY A 562 -27.97 10.98 18.35
N GLY A 563 -28.12 9.77 18.86
CA GLY A 563 -28.34 8.52 18.15
C GLY A 563 -27.11 7.64 18.19
N ASP A 564 -27.24 6.39 17.73
CA ASP A 564 -26.14 5.43 17.57
C ASP A 564 -25.62 5.51 16.14
N PRO A 565 -24.46 6.17 15.91
CA PRO A 565 -24.01 6.42 14.56
C PRO A 565 -23.30 5.19 13.98
N LYS A 566 -23.77 4.75 12.81
CA LYS A 566 -23.03 3.79 11.97
C LYS A 566 -21.70 4.39 11.52
N VAL A 567 -20.69 3.55 11.27
CA VAL A 567 -19.41 4.00 10.75
C VAL A 567 -19.24 3.50 9.33
N PRO A 568 -18.87 4.36 8.36
CA PRO A 568 -18.66 3.92 6.99
C PRO A 568 -17.64 2.76 6.92
N ALA A 569 -18.10 1.63 6.38
CA ALA A 569 -17.22 0.54 6.02
C ALA A 569 -16.54 0.87 4.68
N TYR A 570 -15.26 0.60 4.61
CA TYR A 570 -14.44 0.83 3.42
C TYR A 570 -13.84 -0.49 2.96
N GLY A 571 -14.09 -0.87 1.70
CA GLY A 571 -13.62 -2.12 1.11
C GLY A 571 -12.12 -2.14 0.75
N GLY A 572 -11.37 -1.12 1.15
CA GLY A 572 -9.92 -1.14 1.13
C GLY A 572 -9.43 -2.16 2.15
N GLY A 573 -8.57 -3.12 1.74
CA GLY A 573 -8.06 -4.16 2.61
C GLY A 573 -7.45 -3.59 3.88
N ARG A 574 -7.65 -4.27 5.01
CA ARG A 574 -6.86 -4.02 6.22
C ARG A 574 -5.40 -4.30 5.88
N LEU A 575 -4.49 -3.52 6.44
CA LEU A 575 -3.06 -3.74 6.27
C LEU A 575 -2.72 -5.13 6.81
N PRO A 576 -2.10 -6.02 6.01
CA PRO A 576 -1.76 -7.35 6.48
C PRO A 576 -0.60 -7.29 7.49
N LEU A 577 -0.64 -8.16 8.49
CA LEU A 577 0.50 -8.42 9.35
C LEU A 577 1.66 -8.97 8.49
N SER A 578 2.85 -8.38 8.56
CA SER A 578 4.00 -8.87 7.81
C SER A 578 4.46 -10.23 8.33
N THR A 579 4.96 -11.09 7.44
CA THR A 579 5.50 -12.42 7.79
C THR A 579 6.64 -12.30 8.80
N PHE A 580 7.45 -11.26 8.65
CA PHE A 580 8.56 -10.96 9.54
C PHE A 580 8.09 -10.68 10.99
N LEU A 581 7.10 -9.80 11.17
CA LEU A 581 6.53 -9.53 12.50
C LEU A 581 5.81 -10.76 13.08
N ALA A 582 5.10 -11.51 12.25
CA ALA A 582 4.42 -12.74 12.64
C ALA A 582 5.40 -13.76 13.23
N ASP A 583 6.56 -13.94 12.60
CA ASP A 583 7.60 -14.84 13.11
C ASP A 583 8.19 -14.34 14.43
N ARG A 584 8.43 -13.05 14.57
CA ARG A 584 8.90 -12.45 15.83
C ARG A 584 7.87 -12.60 16.96
N VAL A 585 6.58 -12.46 16.68
CA VAL A 585 5.50 -12.68 17.68
C VAL A 585 5.51 -14.13 18.16
N ARG A 586 5.62 -15.11 17.24
CA ARG A 586 5.79 -16.52 17.62
C ARG A 586 7.03 -16.74 18.50
N GLY A 587 8.14 -16.05 18.16
CA GLY A 587 9.35 -16.09 18.97
C GLY A 587 9.18 -15.52 20.37
N ILE A 588 8.40 -14.42 20.55
CA ILE A 588 8.08 -13.88 21.87
C ILE A 588 7.24 -14.87 22.67
N LEU A 589 6.23 -15.49 22.05
CA LEU A 589 5.37 -16.48 22.71
C LEU A 589 6.14 -17.71 23.15
N GLN A 590 7.10 -18.18 22.34
CA GLN A 590 7.90 -19.36 22.60
C GLN A 590 8.96 -19.16 23.68
N ASP A 591 9.43 -17.93 23.88
CA ASP A 591 10.52 -17.58 24.79
C ASP A 591 10.04 -16.83 26.04
N PRO A 592 9.83 -17.52 27.19
CA PRO A 592 9.38 -16.89 28.43
C PRO A 592 10.32 -15.79 28.95
N SER A 593 11.61 -15.79 28.59
CA SER A 593 12.58 -14.77 29.02
C SER A 593 12.25 -13.36 28.48
N ARG A 594 11.47 -13.29 27.43
CA ARG A 594 11.02 -12.04 26.81
C ARG A 594 9.72 -11.49 27.44
N HIS A 595 8.98 -12.32 28.17
CA HIS A 595 7.70 -11.93 28.78
C HIS A 595 7.81 -10.82 29.82
N PRO A 596 8.91 -10.65 30.59
CA PRO A 596 9.03 -9.52 31.52
C PRO A 596 8.90 -8.12 30.89
N LYS A 597 9.15 -7.99 29.59
CA LYS A 597 8.96 -6.73 28.83
C LYS A 597 7.49 -6.42 28.54
N LEU A 598 6.58 -7.37 28.76
CA LEU A 598 5.15 -7.21 28.50
C LEU A 598 4.43 -6.59 29.73
N PRO A 599 3.32 -5.88 29.54
CA PRO A 599 2.43 -5.45 30.62
C PRO A 599 1.96 -6.62 31.49
N VAL A 600 1.68 -6.33 32.77
CA VAL A 600 1.33 -7.37 33.77
C VAL A 600 0.17 -8.25 33.30
N GLU A 601 -0.90 -7.64 32.81
CA GLU A 601 -2.09 -8.35 32.32
C GLU A 601 -1.83 -9.25 31.11
N VAL A 602 -0.88 -8.89 30.25
CA VAL A 602 -0.49 -9.76 29.11
C VAL A 602 0.36 -10.92 29.61
N ARG A 603 1.26 -10.69 30.57
CA ARG A 603 2.03 -11.77 31.21
C ARG A 603 1.14 -12.77 31.93
N GLU A 604 0.15 -12.30 32.68
CA GLU A 604 -0.82 -13.16 33.34
C GLU A 604 -1.64 -13.95 32.34
N TRP A 605 -2.09 -13.30 31.27
CA TRP A 605 -2.82 -13.93 30.17
C TRP A 605 -2.02 -15.09 29.55
N LEU A 606 -0.74 -14.88 29.27
CA LEU A 606 0.14 -15.93 28.73
C LEU A 606 0.44 -17.01 29.76
N ARG A 607 0.58 -16.67 31.05
CA ARG A 607 0.80 -17.64 32.10
C ARG A 607 -0.40 -18.57 32.29
N ILE A 608 -1.61 -18.02 32.28
CA ILE A 608 -2.85 -18.82 32.37
C ILE A 608 -2.98 -19.70 31.11
N GLN A 609 -2.66 -19.18 29.95
CA GLN A 609 -2.65 -19.97 28.70
C GLN A 609 -1.68 -21.15 28.77
N ALA A 610 -0.44 -20.93 29.22
CA ALA A 610 0.58 -21.97 29.34
C ALA A 610 0.19 -23.05 30.36
N TRP A 611 -0.46 -22.64 31.45
CA TRP A 611 -0.97 -23.58 32.45
C TRP A 611 -2.14 -24.40 31.93
N ARG A 612 -3.03 -23.80 31.17
CA ARG A 612 -4.26 -24.42 30.70
C ARG A 612 -4.07 -25.28 29.45
N SER A 613 -3.15 -24.90 28.58
CA SER A 613 -2.91 -25.50 27.28
C SER A 613 -1.42 -25.48 26.91
N ALA A 614 -1.07 -24.67 25.96
CA ALA A 614 0.29 -24.41 25.52
C ALA A 614 0.40 -22.99 24.93
N LEU A 615 1.64 -22.52 24.75
CA LEU A 615 1.91 -21.30 23.98
C LEU A 615 2.30 -21.68 22.55
N PRO A 616 1.76 -20.94 21.52
CA PRO A 616 2.21 -21.12 20.14
C PRO A 616 3.71 -20.85 19.99
N GLY A 617 4.36 -21.56 19.08
CA GLY A 617 5.78 -21.40 18.79
C GLY A 617 6.08 -21.34 17.29
N ARG A 618 7.38 -21.23 16.97
CA ARG A 618 7.85 -21.18 15.57
C ARG A 618 7.76 -22.52 14.86
N ASP A 619 8.04 -23.59 15.59
CA ASP A 619 8.30 -24.92 15.03
C ASP A 619 7.07 -25.82 14.97
N LYS A 620 5.98 -25.42 15.61
CA LYS A 620 4.75 -26.20 15.72
C LYS A 620 3.53 -25.36 15.44
N LEU A 621 2.50 -25.98 14.89
CA LEU A 621 1.16 -25.39 14.80
C LEU A 621 0.33 -25.86 15.99
N LEU A 622 0.08 -24.98 16.95
CA LEU A 622 -0.84 -25.26 18.05
C LEU A 622 -2.28 -25.18 17.54
N ILE A 623 -3.03 -26.23 17.78
CA ILE A 623 -4.48 -26.30 17.54
C ILE A 623 -5.16 -26.74 18.84
N GLU A 624 -6.17 -25.97 19.24
CA GLU A 624 -7.00 -26.29 20.39
C GLU A 624 -8.40 -26.71 19.95
N GLY A 625 -8.97 -27.72 20.60
CA GLY A 625 -10.34 -28.15 20.40
C GLY A 625 -11.10 -28.16 21.71
N PHE A 626 -12.29 -27.51 21.77
CA PHE A 626 -13.12 -27.48 22.97
C PHE A 626 -14.62 -27.39 22.64
N PRO A 627 -15.50 -27.96 23.52
CA PRO A 627 -16.94 -27.84 23.39
C PRO A 627 -17.45 -26.51 23.96
N ARG A 628 -18.44 -25.90 23.32
CA ARG A 628 -19.18 -24.75 23.87
C ARG A 628 -20.54 -24.59 23.20
N GLY A 629 -21.63 -24.42 23.98
CA GLY A 629 -22.97 -24.18 23.46
C GLY A 629 -23.45 -25.23 22.45
N GLY A 630 -23.20 -26.52 22.73
CA GLY A 630 -23.56 -27.62 21.83
C GLY A 630 -22.73 -27.72 20.53
N LYS A 631 -21.70 -26.92 20.39
CA LYS A 631 -20.79 -26.90 19.25
C LYS A 631 -19.37 -27.29 19.65
N GLN A 632 -18.59 -27.71 18.67
CA GLN A 632 -17.16 -28.02 18.82
C GLN A 632 -16.37 -26.93 18.13
N PHE A 633 -15.48 -26.27 18.87
CA PHE A 633 -14.60 -25.23 18.37
C PHE A 633 -13.20 -25.80 18.12
N ILE A 634 -12.57 -25.33 17.05
CA ILE A 634 -11.20 -25.61 16.67
C ILE A 634 -10.52 -24.25 16.49
N VAL A 635 -9.45 -24.02 17.23
CA VAL A 635 -8.71 -22.75 17.16
C VAL A 635 -7.28 -23.04 16.77
N ALA A 636 -6.84 -22.57 15.61
CA ALA A 636 -5.50 -22.74 15.07
C ALA A 636 -4.71 -21.42 15.14
N TYR A 637 -3.58 -21.45 15.82
CA TYR A 637 -2.72 -20.28 16.04
C TYR A 637 -1.69 -20.16 14.93
N CYS A 638 -2.14 -19.71 13.76
CA CYS A 638 -1.37 -19.73 12.51
C CYS A 638 -0.40 -18.55 12.37
N PHE A 639 -0.79 -17.35 12.75
CA PHE A 639 -0.02 -16.08 12.61
C PHE A 639 0.40 -15.75 11.17
N GLU A 640 -0.44 -16.03 10.17
CA GLU A 640 -0.12 -15.76 8.75
C GLU A 640 -0.92 -14.60 8.16
N GLY A 641 -1.63 -13.86 9.00
CA GLY A 641 -2.46 -12.75 8.56
C GLY A 641 -3.83 -13.16 8.08
N ARG A 642 -4.76 -12.22 8.15
CA ARG A 642 -6.19 -12.47 7.92
C ARG A 642 -6.51 -13.07 6.54
N ASN A 643 -5.83 -12.62 5.49
CA ASN A 643 -6.12 -13.10 4.12
C ASN A 643 -5.79 -14.58 3.96
N ALA A 644 -4.61 -15.01 4.40
CA ALA A 644 -4.23 -16.43 4.38
C ALA A 644 -5.17 -17.26 5.26
N HIS A 645 -5.56 -16.74 6.45
CA HIS A 645 -6.50 -17.42 7.33
C HIS A 645 -7.91 -17.51 6.75
N GLN A 646 -8.39 -16.51 6.01
CA GLN A 646 -9.68 -16.58 5.32
C GLN A 646 -9.68 -17.67 4.25
N THR A 647 -8.64 -17.74 3.44
CA THR A 647 -8.48 -18.79 2.44
C THR A 647 -8.41 -20.18 3.11
N LEU A 648 -7.57 -20.30 4.13
CA LEU A 648 -7.46 -21.53 4.91
C LEU A 648 -8.81 -21.95 5.50
N GLY A 649 -9.54 -21.01 6.12
CA GLY A 649 -10.85 -21.27 6.72
C GLY A 649 -11.86 -21.81 5.72
N MET A 650 -11.90 -21.25 4.50
CA MET A 650 -12.76 -21.75 3.42
C MET A 650 -12.39 -23.18 2.98
N LEU A 651 -11.09 -23.42 2.76
CA LEU A 651 -10.62 -24.74 2.34
C LEU A 651 -10.84 -25.80 3.43
N LEU A 652 -10.56 -25.46 4.69
CA LEU A 652 -10.80 -26.35 5.83
C LEU A 652 -12.30 -26.67 5.99
N THR A 653 -13.17 -25.69 5.85
CA THR A 653 -14.63 -25.90 5.92
C THR A 653 -15.08 -26.95 4.91
N ARG A 654 -14.62 -26.87 3.64
CA ARG A 654 -14.93 -27.88 2.61
C ARG A 654 -14.41 -29.27 2.96
N ARG A 655 -13.17 -29.37 3.45
CA ARG A 655 -12.59 -30.64 3.87
C ARG A 655 -13.33 -31.22 5.08
N MET A 656 -13.69 -30.36 6.05
CA MET A 656 -14.50 -30.78 7.21
C MET A 656 -15.87 -31.33 6.78
N GLU A 657 -16.54 -30.75 5.78
CA GLU A 657 -17.78 -31.26 5.20
C GLU A 657 -17.58 -32.68 4.63
N ARG A 658 -16.56 -32.88 3.80
CA ARG A 658 -16.24 -34.19 3.20
C ARG A 658 -15.90 -35.25 4.23
N MET A 659 -15.29 -34.84 5.35
CA MET A 659 -14.98 -35.73 6.48
C MET A 659 -16.16 -35.95 7.44
N GLY A 660 -17.34 -35.35 7.17
CA GLY A 660 -18.54 -35.47 8.00
C GLY A 660 -18.47 -34.79 9.37
N LEU A 661 -17.57 -33.79 9.50
CA LEU A 661 -17.40 -33.00 10.74
C LEU A 661 -18.47 -31.92 10.92
N ARG A 662 -19.30 -31.68 9.89
CA ARG A 662 -20.44 -30.73 9.88
C ARG A 662 -20.03 -29.34 10.36
N PRO A 663 -19.16 -28.62 9.61
CA PRO A 663 -18.77 -27.25 9.93
C PRO A 663 -19.98 -26.33 9.87
N LEU A 664 -19.99 -25.31 10.74
CA LEU A 664 -21.03 -24.26 10.81
C LEU A 664 -20.49 -22.89 10.44
N GLY A 665 -19.16 -22.69 10.48
CA GLY A 665 -18.52 -21.44 10.11
C GLY A 665 -17.09 -21.35 10.60
N PHE A 666 -16.48 -20.24 10.27
CA PHE A 666 -15.15 -19.89 10.74
C PHE A 666 -14.99 -18.38 10.93
N VAL A 667 -14.00 -17.96 11.67
CA VAL A 667 -13.56 -16.56 11.81
C VAL A 667 -12.05 -16.48 11.67
N ALA A 668 -11.58 -15.47 10.96
CA ALA A 668 -10.16 -15.25 10.69
C ALA A 668 -9.71 -13.89 11.23
N THR A 669 -8.65 -13.90 12.05
CA THR A 669 -7.92 -12.71 12.49
C THR A 669 -6.53 -12.68 11.86
N ASP A 670 -5.69 -11.71 12.17
CA ASP A 670 -4.29 -11.69 11.71
C ASP A 670 -3.44 -12.81 12.38
N TYR A 671 -3.86 -13.27 13.55
CA TYR A 671 -3.09 -14.19 14.40
C TYR A 671 -3.64 -15.61 14.43
N VAL A 672 -4.95 -15.75 14.40
CA VAL A 672 -5.66 -16.97 14.73
C VAL A 672 -6.82 -17.24 13.77
N LEU A 673 -7.02 -18.50 13.45
CA LEU A 673 -8.19 -19.00 12.73
C LEU A 673 -9.05 -19.83 13.68
N GLY A 674 -10.30 -19.45 13.89
CA GLY A 674 -11.31 -20.18 14.64
C GLY A 674 -12.31 -20.85 13.70
N LEU A 675 -12.58 -22.14 13.87
CA LEU A 675 -13.62 -22.87 13.15
C LEU A 675 -14.58 -23.48 14.19
N TRP A 676 -15.83 -23.71 13.81
CA TRP A 676 -16.76 -24.44 14.67
C TRP A 676 -17.67 -25.35 13.84
N GLY A 677 -18.03 -26.47 14.42
CA GLY A 677 -18.87 -27.48 13.82
C GLY A 677 -19.61 -28.31 14.86
N LEU A 678 -20.28 -29.37 14.42
CA LEU A 678 -21.06 -30.25 15.31
C LEU A 678 -20.25 -31.45 15.83
N ARG A 679 -19.12 -31.78 15.21
CA ARG A 679 -18.28 -32.90 15.59
C ARG A 679 -16.82 -32.49 15.78
N PRO A 680 -16.13 -32.98 16.84
CA PRO A 680 -14.72 -32.70 17.02
C PRO A 680 -13.86 -33.55 16.06
N PRO A 681 -12.79 -33.01 15.46
CA PRO A 681 -11.86 -33.81 14.70
C PRO A 681 -10.97 -34.64 15.61
N THR A 682 -10.51 -35.79 15.10
CA THR A 682 -9.39 -36.55 15.67
C THR A 682 -8.05 -35.91 15.24
N LYS A 683 -6.95 -36.30 15.92
CA LYS A 683 -5.61 -35.83 15.54
C LYS A 683 -5.26 -36.21 14.08
N ALA A 684 -5.58 -37.44 13.67
CA ALA A 684 -5.34 -37.93 12.31
C ALA A 684 -6.15 -37.13 11.28
N GLN A 685 -7.38 -36.76 11.60
CA GLN A 685 -8.19 -35.89 10.73
C GLN A 685 -7.62 -34.46 10.62
N LEU A 686 -7.04 -33.91 11.70
CA LEU A 686 -6.37 -32.63 11.67
C LEU A 686 -5.13 -32.67 10.77
N ASP A 687 -4.32 -33.73 10.82
CA ASP A 687 -3.16 -33.90 9.95
C ASP A 687 -3.59 -33.94 8.46
N GLN A 688 -4.72 -34.60 8.15
CA GLN A 688 -5.30 -34.60 6.79
C GLN A 688 -5.93 -33.25 6.40
N LEU A 689 -6.59 -32.57 7.34
CA LEU A 689 -7.17 -31.24 7.08
C LEU A 689 -6.12 -30.21 6.68
N PHE A 690 -4.95 -30.24 7.32
CA PHE A 690 -3.85 -29.30 7.07
C PHE A 690 -2.78 -29.86 6.11
N ASP A 691 -3.11 -30.83 5.28
CA ASP A 691 -2.19 -31.35 4.27
C ASP A 691 -2.01 -30.34 3.11
N GLU A 692 -0.79 -30.29 2.58
CA GLU A 692 -0.41 -29.39 1.48
C GLU A 692 -1.21 -29.63 0.18
N ASP A 693 -1.77 -30.83 0.01
CA ASP A 693 -2.59 -31.20 -1.17
C ASP A 693 -3.85 -30.34 -1.34
N MET A 694 -4.28 -29.61 -0.25
CA MET A 694 -5.37 -28.66 -0.34
C MET A 694 -5.11 -27.50 -1.33
N LEU A 695 -3.85 -27.22 -1.65
CA LEU A 695 -3.47 -26.19 -2.61
C LEU A 695 -3.59 -26.65 -4.07
N GLY A 696 -3.93 -27.90 -4.33
CA GLY A 696 -4.30 -28.40 -5.64
C GLY A 696 -5.81 -28.27 -5.92
N ASP A 697 -6.47 -29.41 -6.13
CA ASP A 697 -7.88 -29.52 -6.56
C ASP A 697 -8.88 -28.77 -5.64
N ASP A 698 -8.63 -28.74 -4.31
CA ASP A 698 -9.53 -28.06 -3.38
C ASP A 698 -9.49 -26.55 -3.58
N LEU A 699 -8.30 -25.99 -3.78
CA LEU A 699 -8.12 -24.58 -4.04
C LEU A 699 -8.71 -24.19 -5.39
N GLU A 700 -8.44 -24.95 -6.46
CA GLU A 700 -8.97 -24.70 -7.80
C GLU A 700 -10.50 -24.73 -7.80
N ALA A 701 -11.08 -25.77 -7.22
CA ALA A 701 -12.54 -25.90 -7.11
C ALA A 701 -13.16 -24.74 -6.28
N TRP A 702 -12.52 -24.33 -5.19
CA TRP A 702 -12.99 -23.19 -4.40
C TRP A 702 -12.88 -21.87 -5.17
N MET A 703 -11.74 -21.64 -5.82
CA MET A 703 -11.56 -20.42 -6.61
C MET A 703 -12.59 -20.31 -7.74
N ASP A 704 -12.89 -21.41 -8.39
CA ASP A 704 -13.86 -21.45 -9.49
C ASP A 704 -15.31 -21.18 -9.05
N GLU A 705 -15.68 -21.56 -7.84
CA GLU A 705 -17.02 -21.32 -7.29
C GLU A 705 -17.13 -19.94 -6.61
N SER A 706 -15.99 -19.33 -6.24
CA SER A 706 -16.01 -18.10 -5.46
C SER A 706 -16.30 -16.86 -6.31
N THR A 707 -17.01 -15.90 -5.72
CA THR A 707 -17.22 -14.57 -6.32
C THR A 707 -15.93 -13.73 -6.37
N MET A 708 -14.87 -14.22 -5.73
CA MET A 708 -13.58 -13.55 -5.65
C MET A 708 -12.93 -13.39 -7.02
N LEU A 709 -12.94 -14.43 -7.85
CA LEU A 709 -12.39 -14.36 -9.22
C LEU A 709 -13.16 -13.37 -10.09
N ARG A 710 -14.48 -13.31 -10.00
CA ARG A 710 -15.27 -12.30 -10.73
C ARG A 710 -14.90 -10.88 -10.32
N ARG A 711 -14.69 -10.67 -9.02
CA ARG A 711 -14.25 -9.36 -8.51
C ARG A 711 -12.85 -9.00 -8.99
N SER A 712 -11.91 -9.93 -8.96
CA SER A 712 -10.54 -9.74 -9.47
C SER A 712 -10.54 -9.53 -10.98
N PHE A 713 -11.32 -10.33 -11.73
CA PHE A 713 -11.47 -10.19 -13.18
C PHE A 713 -11.92 -8.78 -13.59
N ARG A 714 -12.85 -8.19 -12.84
CA ARG A 714 -13.30 -6.82 -13.11
C ARG A 714 -12.14 -5.82 -13.09
N ASN A 715 -11.26 -5.92 -12.10
CA ASN A 715 -10.09 -5.05 -12.01
C ASN A 715 -9.11 -5.31 -13.15
N VAL A 716 -8.81 -6.58 -13.43
CA VAL A 716 -7.94 -7.00 -14.54
C VAL A 716 -8.50 -6.53 -15.89
N ALA A 717 -9.79 -6.72 -16.13
CA ALA A 717 -10.46 -6.33 -17.37
C ALA A 717 -10.46 -4.80 -17.59
N VAL A 718 -10.60 -4.02 -16.52
CA VAL A 718 -10.51 -2.55 -16.58
C VAL A 718 -9.07 -2.11 -16.87
N ILE A 719 -8.08 -2.66 -16.17
CA ILE A 719 -6.65 -2.30 -16.36
C ILE A 719 -6.21 -2.69 -17.78
N ALA A 720 -6.53 -3.90 -18.23
CA ALA A 720 -6.21 -4.35 -19.58
C ALA A 720 -7.01 -3.61 -20.68
N GLY A 721 -7.95 -2.74 -20.28
CA GLY A 721 -8.81 -1.97 -21.16
C GLY A 721 -9.85 -2.81 -21.91
N LEU A 722 -10.16 -4.02 -21.48
CA LEU A 722 -11.27 -4.81 -22.01
C LEU A 722 -12.61 -4.16 -21.69
N ILE A 723 -12.70 -3.53 -20.53
CA ILE A 723 -13.84 -2.76 -20.06
C ILE A 723 -13.41 -1.32 -19.84
N GLU A 724 -13.99 -0.43 -20.63
CA GLU A 724 -13.75 1.00 -20.52
C GLU A 724 -14.78 1.62 -19.58
N ARG A 725 -14.30 2.37 -18.60
CA ARG A 725 -15.15 3.09 -17.65
C ARG A 725 -15.58 4.45 -18.19
N ARG A 726 -14.65 5.14 -18.89
CA ARG A 726 -14.83 6.51 -19.37
C ARG A 726 -14.86 6.54 -20.89
N PHE A 727 -15.90 7.14 -21.44
CA PHE A 727 -16.05 7.48 -22.86
C PHE A 727 -16.12 8.98 -23.03
N PRO A 728 -15.91 9.52 -24.23
CA PRO A 728 -16.12 10.91 -24.49
C PRO A 728 -17.58 11.32 -24.20
N GLY A 729 -17.78 12.08 -23.10
CA GLY A 729 -19.10 12.56 -22.69
C GLY A 729 -19.90 11.60 -21.81
N GLU A 730 -19.39 10.40 -21.51
CA GLU A 730 -20.09 9.40 -20.72
C GLU A 730 -19.15 8.65 -19.75
N GLU A 731 -19.61 8.38 -18.54
CA GLU A 731 -18.93 7.49 -17.60
C GLU A 731 -19.91 6.36 -17.20
N LYS A 732 -19.48 5.11 -17.37
CA LYS A 732 -20.28 3.95 -17.02
C LYS A 732 -20.45 3.84 -15.51
N SER A 733 -21.69 3.59 -15.09
CA SER A 733 -22.00 3.27 -13.69
C SER A 733 -21.36 1.92 -13.27
N ARG A 734 -21.19 1.71 -11.96
CA ARG A 734 -20.72 0.44 -11.40
C ARG A 734 -21.55 -0.74 -11.92
N ARG A 735 -22.87 -0.61 -11.94
CA ARG A 735 -23.79 -1.68 -12.36
C ARG A 735 -23.53 -2.11 -13.80
N GLN A 736 -23.28 -1.17 -14.70
CA GLN A 736 -22.94 -1.44 -16.10
C GLN A 736 -21.57 -2.12 -16.23
N VAL A 737 -20.56 -1.65 -15.48
CA VAL A 737 -19.21 -2.27 -15.46
C VAL A 737 -19.27 -3.69 -14.89
N THR A 738 -20.01 -3.89 -13.79
CA THR A 738 -20.19 -5.21 -13.18
C THR A 738 -20.88 -6.18 -14.13
N PHE A 739 -22.02 -5.80 -14.68
CA PHE A 739 -22.77 -6.64 -15.62
C PHE A 739 -21.93 -7.02 -16.85
N SER A 740 -21.23 -6.06 -17.44
CA SER A 740 -20.35 -6.33 -18.59
C SER A 740 -19.18 -7.25 -18.21
N SER A 741 -18.58 -7.07 -17.02
CA SER A 741 -17.46 -7.89 -16.58
C SER A 741 -17.88 -9.34 -16.30
N ASP A 742 -19.02 -9.52 -15.65
CA ASP A 742 -19.49 -10.85 -15.29
C ASP A 742 -19.89 -11.66 -16.55
N LEU A 743 -20.55 -11.00 -17.51
CA LEU A 743 -20.89 -11.63 -18.80
C LEU A 743 -19.64 -12.06 -19.57
N ILE A 744 -18.63 -11.18 -19.67
CA ILE A 744 -17.38 -11.49 -20.37
C ILE A 744 -16.60 -12.59 -19.63
N TYR A 745 -16.57 -12.54 -18.29
CA TYR A 745 -15.92 -13.57 -17.47
C TYR A 745 -16.50 -14.96 -17.75
N ASP A 746 -17.84 -15.07 -17.73
CA ASP A 746 -18.51 -16.34 -17.99
C ASP A 746 -18.29 -16.82 -19.41
N THR A 747 -18.32 -15.94 -20.41
CA THR A 747 -18.03 -16.27 -21.82
C THR A 747 -16.60 -16.79 -21.97
N LEU A 748 -15.60 -16.11 -21.42
CA LEU A 748 -14.21 -16.54 -21.48
C LEU A 748 -14.00 -17.86 -20.76
N ARG A 749 -14.59 -18.04 -19.59
CA ARG A 749 -14.49 -19.28 -18.82
C ARG A 749 -15.06 -20.48 -19.59
N GLN A 750 -16.15 -20.30 -20.31
CA GLN A 750 -16.82 -21.34 -21.06
C GLN A 750 -16.10 -21.67 -22.38
N HIS A 751 -15.63 -20.66 -23.11
CA HIS A 751 -15.14 -20.83 -24.48
C HIS A 751 -13.62 -20.74 -24.63
N GLU A 752 -12.93 -20.12 -23.67
CA GLU A 752 -11.48 -19.95 -23.67
C GLU A 752 -10.91 -19.95 -22.25
N PRO A 753 -10.97 -21.08 -21.50
CA PRO A 753 -10.55 -21.16 -20.10
C PRO A 753 -9.07 -20.82 -19.88
N GLY A 754 -8.24 -20.94 -20.94
CA GLY A 754 -6.83 -20.52 -20.95
C GLY A 754 -6.59 -19.06 -21.28
N HIS A 755 -7.63 -18.25 -21.48
CA HIS A 755 -7.49 -16.83 -21.85
C HIS A 755 -6.59 -16.05 -20.88
N ILE A 756 -5.74 -15.19 -21.46
CA ILE A 756 -4.71 -14.45 -20.70
C ILE A 756 -5.27 -13.65 -19.52
N LEU A 757 -6.44 -13.04 -19.66
CA LEU A 757 -7.08 -12.29 -18.59
C LEU A 757 -7.61 -13.19 -17.46
N LEU A 758 -8.03 -14.41 -17.74
CA LEU A 758 -8.40 -15.38 -16.70
C LEU A 758 -7.15 -15.83 -15.93
N ARG A 759 -6.03 -16.03 -16.62
CA ARG A 759 -4.72 -16.34 -16.01
C ARG A 759 -4.25 -15.19 -15.12
N ALA A 760 -4.27 -13.94 -15.62
CA ALA A 760 -3.95 -12.75 -14.84
C ALA A 760 -4.88 -12.59 -13.64
N THR A 761 -6.16 -12.93 -13.77
CA THR A 761 -7.15 -12.87 -12.68
C THR A 761 -6.82 -13.87 -11.58
N ARG A 762 -6.51 -15.13 -11.93
CA ARG A 762 -6.10 -16.15 -10.96
C ARG A 762 -4.82 -15.74 -10.24
N GLN A 763 -3.85 -15.21 -10.97
CA GLN A 763 -2.59 -14.71 -10.40
C GLN A 763 -2.80 -13.55 -9.42
N ASP A 764 -3.65 -12.59 -9.76
CA ASP A 764 -4.01 -11.48 -8.88
C ASP A 764 -4.74 -11.93 -7.62
N ALA A 765 -5.72 -12.83 -7.78
CA ALA A 765 -6.46 -13.39 -6.66
C ALA A 765 -5.55 -14.17 -5.73
N ALA A 766 -4.65 -14.99 -6.27
CA ALA A 766 -3.66 -15.75 -5.52
C ALA A 766 -2.72 -14.86 -4.71
N TRP A 767 -2.32 -13.72 -5.28
CA TRP A 767 -1.39 -12.80 -4.64
C TRP A 767 -2.05 -11.88 -3.59
N GLN A 768 -3.16 -11.23 -3.95
CA GLN A 768 -3.75 -10.17 -3.12
C GLN A 768 -4.79 -10.66 -2.11
N LEU A 769 -5.59 -11.61 -2.50
CA LEU A 769 -6.77 -12.02 -1.71
C LEU A 769 -6.55 -13.35 -0.98
N ALA A 770 -5.94 -14.32 -1.65
CA ALA A 770 -5.75 -15.65 -1.06
C ALA A 770 -4.45 -15.82 -0.30
N ASP A 771 -3.45 -14.98 -0.55
CA ASP A 771 -2.11 -15.04 0.05
C ASP A 771 -1.52 -16.47 0.07
N LEU A 772 -1.54 -17.11 -1.10
CA LEU A 772 -1.23 -18.54 -1.25
C LEU A 772 0.20 -18.87 -0.85
N LYS A 773 1.12 -17.92 -0.99
CA LYS A 773 2.51 -18.13 -0.59
C LYS A 773 2.60 -18.39 0.92
N ARG A 774 2.01 -17.52 1.73
CA ARG A 774 2.00 -17.65 3.20
C ARG A 774 1.24 -18.88 3.63
N LEU A 775 0.13 -19.19 2.93
CA LEU A 775 -0.63 -20.42 3.20
C LEU A 775 0.22 -21.67 2.92
N GLY A 776 0.95 -21.72 1.81
CA GLY A 776 1.87 -22.81 1.52
C GLY A 776 3.00 -22.96 2.54
N GLU A 777 3.58 -21.87 3.00
CA GLU A 777 4.59 -21.85 4.07
C GLU A 777 4.01 -22.35 5.41
N LEU A 778 2.77 -21.97 5.75
CA LEU A 778 2.07 -22.48 6.92
C LEU A 778 1.87 -23.99 6.86
N LEU A 779 1.36 -24.51 5.74
CA LEU A 779 1.08 -25.95 5.59
C LEU A 779 2.36 -26.77 5.65
N LYS A 780 3.45 -26.31 5.02
CA LYS A 780 4.80 -26.92 5.16
C LYS A 780 5.27 -26.95 6.62
N ARG A 781 5.06 -25.86 7.35
CA ARG A 781 5.42 -25.79 8.78
C ARG A 781 4.54 -26.71 9.63
N ALA A 782 3.26 -26.86 9.29
CA ALA A 782 2.32 -27.69 10.01
C ALA A 782 2.55 -29.20 9.81
N LYS A 783 3.10 -29.60 8.68
CA LYS A 783 3.28 -31.02 8.29
C LYS A 783 4.05 -31.81 9.34
N GLY A 784 3.36 -32.79 9.98
CA GLY A 784 3.92 -33.62 11.07
C GLY A 784 4.25 -32.85 12.36
N ARG A 785 3.86 -31.56 12.46
CA ARG A 785 4.20 -30.69 13.60
C ARG A 785 2.98 -30.03 14.23
N ILE A 786 1.78 -30.58 14.02
CA ILE A 786 0.56 -30.11 14.67
C ILE A 786 0.54 -30.59 16.10
N GLU A 787 0.52 -29.67 17.04
CA GLU A 787 0.27 -29.94 18.46
C GLU A 787 -1.22 -29.75 18.75
N TYR A 788 -1.97 -30.85 18.89
CA TYR A 788 -3.39 -30.81 19.20
C TYR A 788 -3.66 -30.91 20.67
N ARG A 789 -4.34 -29.91 21.25
CA ARG A 789 -4.79 -29.86 22.64
C ARG A 789 -6.31 -29.94 22.69
N ARG A 790 -6.82 -31.04 23.26
CA ARG A 790 -8.25 -31.15 23.52
C ARG A 790 -8.52 -30.64 24.94
N LEU A 791 -9.31 -29.57 25.01
CA LEU A 791 -9.65 -28.88 26.25
C LEU A 791 -11.11 -29.14 26.62
N ASP A 792 -11.43 -29.00 27.89
CA ASP A 792 -12.77 -29.09 28.44
C ASP A 792 -13.59 -27.81 28.18
N ARG A 793 -12.92 -26.68 28.05
CA ARG A 793 -13.51 -25.33 27.82
C ARG A 793 -12.51 -24.43 27.11
N ILE A 794 -12.93 -23.19 26.81
CA ILE A 794 -12.13 -22.18 26.12
C ILE A 794 -10.80 -21.86 26.83
N SER A 795 -9.75 -21.61 26.06
CA SER A 795 -8.46 -21.11 26.54
C SER A 795 -8.37 -19.58 26.47
N PRO A 796 -7.47 -18.94 27.26
CA PRO A 796 -7.29 -17.50 27.21
C PRO A 796 -6.94 -16.93 25.84
N LEU A 797 -6.10 -17.58 25.03
CA LEU A 797 -5.74 -17.12 23.69
C LEU A 797 -6.89 -17.28 22.68
N ALA A 798 -7.87 -18.16 22.96
CA ALA A 798 -9.04 -18.35 22.09
C ALA A 798 -10.13 -17.28 22.32
N VAL A 799 -10.17 -16.63 23.48
CA VAL A 799 -11.20 -15.63 23.83
C VAL A 799 -11.31 -14.52 22.78
N PRO A 800 -10.22 -13.84 22.36
CA PRO A 800 -10.29 -12.79 21.35
C PRO A 800 -10.97 -13.22 20.06
N VAL A 801 -10.76 -14.49 19.65
CA VAL A 801 -11.35 -15.04 18.42
C VAL A 801 -12.84 -15.25 18.56
N LEU A 802 -13.31 -15.74 19.71
CA LEU A 802 -14.73 -15.95 19.95
C LEU A 802 -15.48 -14.62 20.08
N LEU A 803 -14.84 -13.57 20.60
CA LEU A 803 -15.41 -12.22 20.64
C LEU A 803 -15.66 -11.64 19.24
N GLU A 804 -14.82 -11.98 18.27
CA GLU A 804 -15.06 -11.55 16.87
C GLU A 804 -16.29 -12.27 16.26
N ILE A 805 -16.57 -13.54 16.63
CA ILE A 805 -17.77 -14.26 16.18
C ILE A 805 -19.04 -13.57 16.66
N GLY A 806 -19.05 -13.05 17.89
CA GLY A 806 -20.16 -12.27 18.43
C GLY A 806 -20.41 -11.01 17.62
N ARG A 807 -19.37 -10.27 17.27
CA ARG A 807 -19.43 -9.01 16.52
C ARG A 807 -19.90 -9.16 15.08
N GLU A 808 -19.59 -10.26 14.41
CA GLU A 808 -20.07 -10.50 13.04
C GLU A 808 -21.58 -10.73 12.95
N ARG A 809 -22.24 -11.11 14.07
CA ARG A 809 -23.67 -11.37 14.13
C ARG A 809 -24.50 -10.14 14.50
N VAL A 810 -23.89 -9.12 15.05
CA VAL A 810 -24.58 -7.99 15.68
C VAL A 810 -24.13 -6.70 14.99
N LEU A 811 -24.94 -6.19 14.10
CA LEU A 811 -24.64 -4.98 13.31
C LEU A 811 -25.50 -3.76 13.69
N ASP A 812 -26.38 -3.84 14.70
CA ASP A 812 -27.32 -2.77 15.03
C ASP A 812 -27.53 -2.57 16.56
N GLY A 813 -26.99 -1.46 17.14
CA GLY A 813 -27.55 -0.77 18.32
C GLY A 813 -26.78 -0.81 19.67
N THR A 814 -26.96 0.23 20.51
CA THR A 814 -26.28 0.47 21.81
C THR A 814 -26.59 -0.52 22.92
N ALA A 815 -27.76 -1.15 22.91
CA ALA A 815 -28.08 -2.26 23.84
C ALA A 815 -27.20 -3.50 23.62
N GLU A 816 -26.48 -3.52 22.53
CA GLU A 816 -25.65 -4.61 22.05
C GLU A 816 -24.21 -4.50 22.54
N ASP A 817 -23.67 -3.30 22.77
CA ASP A 817 -22.36 -3.11 23.39
C ASP A 817 -22.37 -3.65 24.84
N GLU A 818 -23.44 -3.44 25.62
CA GLU A 818 -23.59 -4.00 26.94
C GLU A 818 -23.73 -5.53 26.92
N LEU A 819 -24.48 -6.08 25.97
CA LEU A 819 -24.61 -7.54 25.80
C LEU A 819 -23.30 -8.19 25.33
N LEU A 820 -22.55 -7.49 24.48
CA LEU A 820 -21.22 -7.94 24.05
C LEU A 820 -20.22 -7.88 25.19
N ASP A 821 -20.28 -6.88 26.05
CA ASP A 821 -19.42 -6.78 27.24
C ASP A 821 -19.75 -7.86 28.27
N ILE A 822 -21.02 -8.16 28.49
CA ILE A 822 -21.45 -9.28 29.33
C ILE A 822 -20.97 -10.61 28.76
N ALA A 823 -21.18 -10.85 27.46
CA ALA A 823 -20.72 -12.06 26.80
C ALA A 823 -19.19 -12.17 26.79
N ALA A 824 -18.50 -11.03 26.71
CA ALA A 824 -17.05 -10.96 26.82
C ALA A 824 -16.57 -11.35 28.23
N GLN A 825 -17.26 -10.83 29.26
CA GLN A 825 -16.92 -11.14 30.63
C GLN A 825 -17.18 -12.63 30.96
N GLU A 826 -18.28 -13.19 30.49
CA GLU A 826 -18.53 -14.64 30.63
C GLU A 826 -17.44 -15.52 30.00
N LEU A 827 -16.97 -15.14 28.78
CA LEU A 827 -15.89 -15.85 28.10
C LEU A 827 -14.57 -15.73 28.86
N ILE A 828 -14.28 -14.56 29.40
CA ILE A 828 -13.08 -14.30 30.21
C ILE A 828 -13.13 -15.12 31.49
N ASP A 829 -14.25 -15.11 32.21
CA ASP A 829 -14.43 -15.83 33.43
C ASP A 829 -14.33 -17.36 33.21
N GLU A 830 -14.93 -17.88 32.11
CA GLU A 830 -14.79 -19.28 31.72
C GLU A 830 -13.34 -19.64 31.43
N ALA A 831 -12.61 -18.82 30.69
CA ALA A 831 -11.23 -19.06 30.30
C ALA A 831 -10.24 -18.95 31.47
N THR A 832 -10.53 -18.13 32.48
CA THR A 832 -9.64 -17.84 33.61
C THR A 832 -9.94 -18.62 34.85
N ARG A 833 -11.05 -19.35 34.93
CA ARG A 833 -11.34 -20.22 36.07
C ARG A 833 -10.20 -21.23 36.35
N LEU A 834 -9.72 -21.25 37.57
CA LEU A 834 -8.60 -22.06 37.98
C LEU A 834 -9.01 -23.50 38.39
N VAL A 835 -10.26 -23.84 38.44
CA VAL A 835 -10.80 -25.19 38.74
C VAL A 835 -11.92 -25.53 37.78
#